data_973f185b515fd42ea3607465793f8df2
#
_entry.id   973f185b515fd42ea3607465793f8df2
#
_cell.length_a   1.000
_cell.length_b   1.000
_cell.length_c   1.000
_cell.angle_alpha   90.00
_cell.angle_beta   90.00
_cell.angle_gamma   90.00
#
_symmetry.space_group_name_H-M   'P 1'
#
loop_
_entity.id
_entity.type
_entity.pdbx_description
1 polymer ?
#
loop_
_entity_poly.entity_id
_entity_poly.type
_entity_poly.pdbx_seq_one_letter_code
_entity_poly.pdbx_strand_id
1 'polypeptide(L)'
;MIKHFHPKLTALVAGVCLASGLLGAGAQTARIVVTTDQPGHPISPTLWGIFFEDINLSADGGLYPELIRNRSFEDSTKPSFWTFSSADGGAATIETRAPLNSFNPHYLRIRDGGGFILENAGYWGMNIVSGEVYRLKLAARIEDEFSAPLTVKLLNSAGTELASGQISGLTRNWKYYSLELPAQGGDSNARLQITSSGPGGLCLDMVSLMPEKTWKGHGLRPDLAQAIADLHPAFMRFPGGNWVEGDDVAHMYHWKDTIGDIDSRTPLWNTWGYNTTQGLGFYEYLQLCEDLGAAPLLGINDGLALNGVSVPMGRMGQWVQDALDAIEYANGPTNTVWGGLRAQAGHPGPFNLKYMEIGNENGGPDYVQRWPLLANAIRAKYPEMQLIMTTDLRGRPYPQNPPPDIVDEHYYESPESLMRRSTQYDSYDRKGPKIFVGEYAVTEKAGLGNLRAAIGEAAFMTGMERNSDIVTLASYAPLYVNLNHRAWNPDLINFDSAHWYGIPSYYVQQMFSRNRGDFTLPISVESPKVESNVDRGAIGVGTWRTQAEFRDVQVTSPEGKLLFASDFTNGSGGWEKLGEGQWKVSAGSLQQTSDNDAVRAIAGDPSWTDYTLTLKARKLGGNEGFLILFHIANEEDKTWWNLGGWGNTQGAIQNGETIDAKPEYIETGVWYDLKLVVSGKHVKCYLDGRLVHDVDYESAAQVSSLYVCAAQDQSGGDLIVKVINTSAQSLPTRIDLLDAKNLTGTGTATVLTSENPGDENSLQNSMKVSPKTEAVNFSGASLTRSFPGNSFTVLRFQTRR
;
A
#
# COMPACT_ATOMS: atom_id res chain seq x y z
N MET A 1 -65.98 -6.60 -43.60
CA MET A 1 -67.32 -7.05 -43.23
C MET A 1 -67.40 -7.19 -41.73
N ILE A 2 -67.96 -6.16 -40.96
CA ILE A 2 -69.37 -6.21 -40.51
C ILE A 2 -69.59 -7.40 -39.55
N LYS A 3 -69.94 -7.31 -38.28
CA LYS A 3 -70.73 -6.45 -37.41
C LYS A 3 -70.58 -6.96 -35.95
N HIS A 4 -70.49 -6.08 -34.93
CA HIS A 4 -71.45 -5.77 -33.89
C HIS A 4 -72.08 -6.98 -33.07
N PHE A 5 -72.12 -6.90 -31.72
CA PHE A 5 -72.91 -6.08 -30.78
C PHE A 5 -72.66 -6.43 -29.31
N HIS A 6 -72.62 -5.42 -28.43
CA HIS A 6 -72.81 -5.42 -26.97
C HIS A 6 -74.30 -5.70 -26.61
N PRO A 7 -74.77 -5.74 -25.30
CA PRO A 7 -74.16 -5.39 -23.99
C PRO A 7 -74.74 -6.18 -22.76
N LYS A 8 -74.18 -5.75 -21.57
CA LYS A 8 -74.82 -5.67 -20.25
C LYS A 8 -74.98 -6.95 -19.36
N LEU A 9 -74.51 -6.98 -18.12
CA LEU A 9 -75.23 -6.46 -16.93
C LEU A 9 -74.40 -6.59 -15.64
N THR A 10 -74.59 -5.65 -14.81
CA THR A 10 -74.05 -5.34 -13.49
C THR A 10 -74.40 -6.37 -12.45
N ALA A 11 -73.44 -6.70 -11.53
CA ALA A 11 -73.76 -7.14 -10.19
C ALA A 11 -72.70 -6.57 -9.19
N LEU A 12 -73.21 -5.73 -8.28
CA LEU A 12 -72.49 -5.11 -7.18
C LEU A 12 -72.36 -6.14 -6.06
N VAL A 13 -71.14 -6.50 -5.62
CA VAL A 13 -70.88 -7.19 -4.37
C VAL A 13 -69.89 -6.34 -3.57
N ALA A 14 -70.35 -5.75 -2.50
CA ALA A 14 -69.59 -5.02 -1.52
C ALA A 14 -68.74 -6.02 -0.70
N GLY A 15 -67.45 -6.08 -0.97
CA GLY A 15 -66.47 -6.78 -0.15
C GLY A 15 -65.74 -5.78 0.74
N VAL A 16 -65.89 -5.90 2.04
CA VAL A 16 -65.18 -5.17 3.08
C VAL A 16 -63.69 -5.57 2.95
N CYS A 17 -62.87 -4.71 2.40
CA CYS A 17 -61.40 -4.83 2.52
C CYS A 17 -61.00 -4.40 3.93
N LEU A 18 -60.62 -5.36 4.76
CA LEU A 18 -59.78 -5.14 5.92
C LEU A 18 -58.41 -4.64 5.37
N ALA A 19 -58.17 -3.35 5.49
CA ALA A 19 -56.84 -2.79 5.32
C ALA A 19 -55.98 -3.22 6.52
N SER A 20 -55.25 -4.33 6.40
CA SER A 20 -54.12 -4.64 7.22
C SER A 20 -53.05 -3.59 6.91
N GLY A 21 -52.91 -2.62 7.80
CA GLY A 21 -51.84 -1.64 7.73
C GLY A 21 -50.49 -2.35 7.74
N LEU A 22 -49.81 -2.31 6.62
CA LEU A 22 -48.33 -2.42 6.60
C LEU A 22 -47.81 -1.26 7.43
N LEU A 23 -47.51 -1.54 8.69
CA LEU A 23 -46.60 -0.69 9.46
C LEU A 23 -45.31 -0.66 8.66
N GLY A 24 -45.10 0.43 7.92
CA GLY A 24 -43.81 0.72 7.34
C GLY A 24 -42.77 0.65 8.46
N ALA A 25 -41.75 -0.19 8.31
CA ALA A 25 -40.58 -0.13 9.14
C ALA A 25 -40.11 1.33 9.10
N GLY A 26 -40.24 2.06 10.21
CA GLY A 26 -39.80 3.43 10.33
C GLY A 26 -38.34 3.45 9.98
N ALA A 27 -37.95 4.28 9.02
CA ALA A 27 -36.56 4.44 8.67
C ALA A 27 -35.76 4.70 9.96
N GLN A 28 -34.86 3.80 10.31
CA GLN A 28 -33.97 3.98 11.47
C GLN A 28 -33.20 5.28 11.27
N THR A 29 -33.49 6.28 12.12
CA THR A 29 -32.77 7.56 12.07
C THR A 29 -31.58 7.51 13.01
N ALA A 30 -30.41 7.92 12.50
CA ALA A 30 -29.23 8.07 13.34
C ALA A 30 -29.19 9.45 14.01
N ARG A 31 -28.39 9.57 15.06
CA ARG A 31 -28.19 10.82 15.78
C ARG A 31 -26.72 11.00 16.12
N ILE A 32 -26.19 12.18 15.85
CA ILE A 32 -24.84 12.61 16.24
C ILE A 32 -25.00 13.82 17.16
N VAL A 33 -24.38 13.78 18.33
CA VAL A 33 -24.32 14.90 19.27
C VAL A 33 -22.86 15.31 19.41
N VAL A 34 -22.56 16.58 19.17
CA VAL A 34 -21.22 17.16 19.35
C VAL A 34 -21.29 18.22 20.45
N THR A 35 -20.48 18.07 21.51
CA THR A 35 -20.36 19.06 22.58
C THR A 35 -19.26 20.04 22.22
N THR A 36 -19.60 21.31 21.98
CA THR A 36 -18.68 22.27 21.34
C THR A 36 -17.97 23.20 22.32
N ASP A 37 -18.46 23.33 23.56
CA ASP A 37 -17.92 24.20 24.59
C ASP A 37 -16.90 23.51 25.53
N GLN A 38 -16.65 22.21 25.29
CA GLN A 38 -15.73 21.38 26.07
C GLN A 38 -14.70 20.74 25.14
N PRO A 39 -13.74 21.51 24.58
CA PRO A 39 -12.70 20.92 23.76
C PRO A 39 -11.92 19.87 24.56
N GLY A 40 -11.67 18.75 23.92
CA GLY A 40 -10.88 17.65 24.46
C GLY A 40 -9.38 17.94 24.39
N HIS A 41 -8.58 16.92 24.09
CA HIS A 41 -7.12 17.09 23.96
C HIS A 41 -6.74 17.71 22.60
N PRO A 42 -5.55 18.32 22.51
CA PRO A 42 -4.99 18.77 21.24
C PRO A 42 -4.85 17.60 20.25
N ILE A 43 -5.14 17.85 18.98
CA ILE A 43 -4.86 16.92 17.88
C ILE A 43 -3.40 17.12 17.47
N SER A 44 -2.63 16.02 17.42
CA SER A 44 -1.22 16.08 17.03
C SER A 44 -1.04 16.83 15.69
N PRO A 45 -0.17 17.84 15.63
CA PRO A 45 0.10 18.54 14.38
C PRO A 45 0.74 17.63 13.32
N THR A 46 1.35 16.52 13.75
CA THR A 46 1.98 15.53 12.88
C THR A 46 1.14 14.27 12.66
N LEU A 47 -0.18 14.29 12.96
CA LEU A 47 -1.02 13.09 12.90
C LEU A 47 -1.05 12.47 11.49
N TRP A 48 -1.20 13.27 10.43
CA TRP A 48 -1.36 12.79 9.06
C TRP A 48 -0.12 13.05 8.23
N GLY A 49 0.56 11.99 7.84
CA GLY A 49 1.75 12.06 6.99
C GLY A 49 1.70 11.06 5.84
N ILE A 50 2.87 10.83 5.26
CA ILE A 50 3.07 9.87 4.17
C ILE A 50 4.23 8.94 4.49
N PHE A 51 4.17 7.75 3.91
CA PHE A 51 5.24 6.76 3.92
C PHE A 51 5.73 6.56 2.49
N PHE A 52 7.01 6.85 2.25
CA PHE A 52 7.68 6.57 0.99
C PHE A 52 8.62 5.38 1.16
N GLU A 53 8.39 4.34 0.38
CA GLU A 53 9.31 3.24 0.16
C GLU A 53 9.68 3.16 -1.32
N ASP A 54 10.93 2.83 -1.63
CA ASP A 54 11.31 2.49 -3.00
C ASP A 54 10.84 1.07 -3.33
N ILE A 55 9.53 0.95 -3.55
CA ILE A 55 8.80 -0.23 -3.99
C ILE A 55 8.11 0.10 -5.33
N ASN A 56 7.84 -0.90 -6.16
CA ASN A 56 7.05 -0.72 -7.38
C ASN A 56 7.65 0.28 -8.39
N LEU A 57 8.98 0.47 -8.39
CA LEU A 57 9.67 1.52 -9.17
C LEU A 57 9.12 2.91 -8.87
N SER A 58 8.92 3.21 -7.58
CA SER A 58 8.42 4.51 -7.11
C SER A 58 9.46 5.62 -7.20
N ALA A 59 10.76 5.29 -7.05
CA ALA A 59 11.87 6.22 -7.21
C ALA A 59 12.33 6.31 -8.67
N ASP A 60 13.14 5.37 -9.15
CA ASP A 60 13.66 5.37 -10.52
C ASP A 60 12.54 5.17 -11.55
N GLY A 61 12.41 6.11 -12.51
CA GLY A 61 11.33 6.11 -13.50
C GLY A 61 9.95 6.49 -12.92
N GLY A 62 9.93 6.86 -11.64
CA GLY A 62 8.78 7.38 -10.92
C GLY A 62 9.02 8.82 -10.45
N LEU A 63 9.13 9.03 -9.14
CA LEU A 63 9.32 10.36 -8.54
C LEU A 63 10.67 10.99 -8.95
N TYR A 64 11.73 10.20 -9.09
CA TYR A 64 12.99 10.61 -9.71
C TYR A 64 12.87 10.47 -11.24
N PRO A 65 12.88 11.59 -12.00
CA PRO A 65 12.46 11.63 -13.40
C PRO A 65 13.57 11.23 -14.38
N GLU A 66 14.47 10.31 -14.01
CA GLU A 66 15.41 9.73 -14.95
C GLU A 66 14.67 8.93 -16.04
N LEU A 67 14.84 9.30 -17.28
CA LEU A 67 14.16 8.67 -18.40
C LEU A 67 14.89 7.42 -18.92
N ILE A 68 16.17 7.29 -18.63
CA ILE A 68 16.99 6.15 -19.08
C ILE A 68 16.93 5.03 -18.03
N ARG A 69 16.45 3.87 -18.42
CA ARG A 69 16.53 2.68 -17.59
C ARG A 69 17.89 2.01 -17.75
N ASN A 70 18.49 1.59 -16.63
CA ASN A 70 19.84 1.02 -16.60
C ASN A 70 20.90 1.96 -17.21
N ARG A 71 20.95 3.20 -16.69
CA ARG A 71 21.83 4.27 -17.19
C ARG A 71 23.34 3.99 -17.01
N SER A 72 23.70 3.20 -15.98
CA SER A 72 25.06 2.83 -15.60
C SER A 72 25.42 1.39 -15.94
N PHE A 73 24.54 0.67 -16.63
CA PHE A 73 24.73 -0.72 -17.07
C PHE A 73 24.99 -1.74 -15.97
N GLU A 74 24.55 -1.44 -14.72
CA GLU A 74 24.79 -2.28 -13.56
C GLU A 74 23.72 -3.40 -13.37
N ASP A 75 22.63 -3.41 -14.14
CA ASP A 75 21.52 -4.35 -13.94
C ASP A 75 21.87 -5.80 -14.27
N SER A 76 22.81 -6.04 -15.17
CA SER A 76 23.25 -7.39 -15.51
C SER A 76 24.51 -7.41 -16.38
N THR A 77 25.05 -8.60 -16.61
CA THR A 77 26.18 -8.83 -17.55
C THR A 77 25.79 -8.70 -19.03
N LYS A 78 24.56 -8.32 -19.34
CA LYS A 78 24.04 -8.03 -20.69
C LYS A 78 23.52 -6.59 -20.71
N PRO A 79 23.43 -5.93 -21.88
CA PRO A 79 22.90 -4.57 -22.00
C PRO A 79 21.35 -4.57 -21.82
N SER A 80 20.89 -4.96 -20.64
CA SER A 80 19.47 -5.00 -20.30
C SER A 80 18.83 -3.64 -20.52
N PHE A 81 17.60 -3.64 -21.09
CA PHE A 81 16.81 -2.43 -21.45
C PHE A 81 17.41 -1.58 -22.59
N TRP A 82 18.54 -1.99 -23.16
CA TRP A 82 19.12 -1.38 -24.34
C TRP A 82 18.99 -2.32 -25.54
N THR A 83 18.55 -1.78 -26.65
CA THR A 83 18.49 -2.50 -27.94
C THR A 83 19.63 -2.02 -28.82
N PHE A 84 20.42 -2.96 -29.31
CA PHE A 84 21.54 -2.69 -30.21
C PHE A 84 21.34 -3.34 -31.57
N SER A 85 21.61 -2.63 -32.63
CA SER A 85 21.64 -3.16 -33.99
C SER A 85 22.81 -2.57 -34.82
N SER A 86 23.36 -3.37 -35.70
CA SER A 86 24.45 -3.01 -36.63
C SER A 86 24.26 -3.74 -37.94
N ALA A 87 24.55 -3.08 -39.05
CA ALA A 87 24.48 -3.68 -40.39
C ALA A 87 25.68 -4.62 -40.67
N ASP A 88 26.80 -4.37 -40.03
CA ASP A 88 28.10 -5.05 -40.34
C ASP A 88 28.51 -6.07 -39.28
N GLY A 89 27.53 -6.56 -38.47
CA GLY A 89 27.78 -7.59 -37.45
C GLY A 89 28.53 -7.10 -36.22
N GLY A 90 28.39 -5.81 -35.87
CA GLY A 90 28.88 -5.23 -34.64
C GLY A 90 28.29 -5.86 -33.37
N ALA A 91 28.93 -5.63 -32.21
CA ALA A 91 28.52 -6.15 -30.93
C ALA A 91 28.51 -5.07 -29.84
N ALA A 92 27.56 -5.16 -28.92
CA ALA A 92 27.47 -4.40 -27.69
C ALA A 92 27.60 -5.37 -26.50
N THR A 93 28.61 -5.15 -25.65
CA THR A 93 28.90 -6.01 -24.48
C THR A 93 29.04 -5.17 -23.22
N ILE A 94 28.74 -5.77 -22.07
CA ILE A 94 29.04 -5.16 -20.77
C ILE A 94 30.46 -5.54 -20.35
N GLU A 95 31.23 -4.56 -19.95
CA GLU A 95 32.65 -4.70 -19.57
C GLU A 95 32.89 -4.02 -18.22
N THR A 96 33.96 -4.49 -17.53
CA THR A 96 34.38 -3.90 -16.24
C THR A 96 35.87 -3.49 -16.25
N ARG A 97 36.55 -3.69 -17.36
CA ARG A 97 38.01 -3.37 -17.50
C ARG A 97 38.21 -1.88 -17.77
N ALA A 98 38.90 -1.18 -16.88
CA ALA A 98 39.09 0.26 -16.93
C ALA A 98 37.76 1.05 -16.94
N PRO A 99 36.92 0.89 -15.90
CA PRO A 99 35.64 1.56 -15.79
C PRO A 99 35.78 3.07 -15.65
N LEU A 100 34.68 3.78 -15.74
CA LEU A 100 34.59 5.22 -15.45
C LEU A 100 34.99 5.50 -13.99
N ASN A 101 34.44 4.72 -13.06
CA ASN A 101 34.72 4.78 -11.63
C ASN A 101 34.53 3.39 -10.98
N SER A 102 34.84 3.27 -9.69
CA SER A 102 34.72 2.02 -8.94
C SER A 102 33.35 1.76 -8.33
N PHE A 103 32.46 2.76 -8.27
CA PHE A 103 31.13 2.66 -7.70
C PHE A 103 30.13 2.06 -8.70
N ASN A 104 30.35 2.38 -9.99
CA ASN A 104 29.61 1.84 -11.13
C ASN A 104 30.66 1.22 -12.09
N PRO A 105 31.11 -0.02 -11.84
CA PRO A 105 32.23 -0.59 -12.59
C PRO A 105 31.88 -1.13 -13.98
N HIS A 106 30.59 -1.30 -14.29
CA HIS A 106 30.11 -1.76 -15.57
C HIS A 106 29.97 -0.59 -16.56
N TYR A 107 30.24 -0.86 -17.84
CA TYR A 107 29.99 0.07 -18.93
C TYR A 107 29.64 -0.69 -20.21
N LEU A 108 28.92 -0.05 -21.12
CA LEU A 108 28.62 -0.60 -22.43
C LEU A 108 29.81 -0.38 -23.37
N ARG A 109 30.31 -1.46 -23.97
CA ARG A 109 31.30 -1.44 -25.03
C ARG A 109 30.69 -1.83 -26.35
N ILE A 110 30.77 -0.94 -27.34
CA ILE A 110 30.33 -1.16 -28.72
C ILE A 110 31.53 -1.34 -29.61
N ARG A 111 31.53 -2.39 -30.44
CA ARG A 111 32.46 -2.57 -31.56
C ARG A 111 31.66 -2.75 -32.83
N ASP A 112 31.95 -1.91 -33.81
CA ASP A 112 31.20 -1.90 -35.04
C ASP A 112 32.11 -1.58 -36.25
N GLY A 113 31.75 -2.11 -37.44
CA GLY A 113 32.50 -1.96 -38.68
C GLY A 113 32.04 -0.80 -39.56
N GLY A 114 30.83 -0.32 -39.41
CA GLY A 114 30.24 0.64 -40.35
C GLY A 114 29.10 1.52 -39.83
N GLY A 115 28.62 1.29 -38.66
CA GLY A 115 27.60 2.09 -38.03
C GLY A 115 26.55 1.29 -37.24
N PHE A 116 26.14 1.85 -36.12
CA PHE A 116 25.23 1.21 -35.17
C PHE A 116 24.03 2.08 -34.82
N ILE A 117 22.98 1.43 -34.30
CA ILE A 117 21.84 2.03 -33.65
C ILE A 117 21.76 1.42 -32.23
N LEU A 118 21.72 2.30 -31.22
CA LEU A 118 21.52 1.96 -29.82
C LEU A 118 20.27 2.68 -29.33
N GLU A 119 19.30 1.97 -28.76
CA GLU A 119 18.02 2.55 -28.29
C GLU A 119 17.75 2.17 -26.84
N ASN A 120 17.08 3.10 -26.13
CA ASN A 120 16.52 2.87 -24.81
C ASN A 120 15.09 3.42 -24.78
N ALA A 121 14.13 2.58 -24.38
CA ALA A 121 12.71 2.95 -24.28
C ALA A 121 12.31 3.41 -22.87
N GLY A 122 13.26 3.60 -21.96
CA GLY A 122 13.00 4.04 -20.60
C GLY A 122 12.21 3.03 -19.77
N TYR A 123 11.42 3.57 -18.89
CA TYR A 123 10.52 2.81 -18.01
C TYR A 123 9.14 2.65 -18.68
N TRP A 124 9.07 1.77 -19.73
CA TRP A 124 7.90 1.52 -20.58
C TRP A 124 7.40 2.75 -21.33
N GLY A 125 8.33 3.51 -21.90
CA GLY A 125 8.10 4.74 -22.64
C GLY A 125 8.68 5.96 -21.90
N MET A 126 9.13 6.94 -22.69
CA MET A 126 9.59 8.22 -22.17
C MET A 126 8.50 9.27 -22.45
N ASN A 127 8.06 10.00 -21.45
CA ASN A 127 7.13 11.11 -21.65
C ASN A 127 7.89 12.34 -22.14
N ILE A 128 7.88 12.56 -23.45
CA ILE A 128 8.43 13.77 -24.07
C ILE A 128 7.29 14.76 -24.32
N VAL A 129 7.44 15.97 -23.78
CA VAL A 129 6.45 17.04 -23.87
C VAL A 129 6.92 18.10 -24.86
N SER A 130 6.08 18.45 -25.83
CA SER A 130 6.39 19.48 -26.83
C SER A 130 6.73 20.83 -26.20
N GLY A 131 7.83 21.43 -26.61
CA GLY A 131 8.32 22.72 -26.11
C GLY A 131 9.17 22.64 -24.83
N GLU A 132 9.30 21.47 -24.21
CA GLU A 132 10.21 21.27 -23.08
C GLU A 132 11.63 20.90 -23.55
N VAL A 133 12.62 21.11 -22.68
CA VAL A 133 14.02 20.78 -22.94
C VAL A 133 14.40 19.58 -22.11
N TYR A 134 15.10 18.64 -22.75
CA TYR A 134 15.67 17.45 -22.10
C TYR A 134 17.18 17.54 -22.14
N ARG A 135 17.83 17.21 -21.02
CA ARG A 135 19.28 17.24 -20.89
C ARG A 135 19.84 15.83 -20.89
N LEU A 136 20.51 15.47 -21.96
CA LEU A 136 21.33 14.26 -22.00
C LEU A 136 22.68 14.56 -21.37
N LYS A 137 23.15 13.68 -20.49
CA LYS A 137 24.53 13.60 -19.99
C LYS A 137 24.99 12.17 -20.14
N LEU A 138 26.18 11.95 -20.71
CA LEU A 138 26.76 10.63 -20.78
C LEU A 138 28.27 10.69 -20.63
N ALA A 139 28.88 9.64 -20.09
CA ALA A 139 30.33 9.43 -20.15
C ALA A 139 30.66 8.58 -21.37
N ALA A 140 31.70 8.98 -22.11
CA ALA A 140 32.14 8.22 -23.25
C ALA A 140 33.66 8.21 -23.37
N ARG A 141 34.22 7.11 -23.91
CA ARG A 141 35.58 7.02 -24.41
C ARG A 141 35.64 6.19 -25.68
N ILE A 142 36.59 6.48 -26.53
CA ILE A 142 36.81 5.73 -27.77
C ILE A 142 37.94 4.74 -27.61
N GLU A 143 37.83 3.65 -28.36
CA GLU A 143 38.88 2.69 -28.59
C GLU A 143 39.26 2.71 -30.09
N ASP A 144 40.46 2.27 -30.40
CA ASP A 144 40.99 2.20 -31.79
C ASP A 144 40.90 3.58 -32.52
N GLU A 145 40.44 3.60 -33.77
CA GLU A 145 40.38 4.81 -34.60
C GLU A 145 38.95 5.40 -34.73
N PHE A 146 38.08 5.14 -33.77
CA PHE A 146 36.72 5.72 -33.80
C PHE A 146 36.77 7.25 -33.80
N SER A 147 36.18 7.89 -34.81
CA SER A 147 36.24 9.36 -34.99
C SER A 147 34.90 10.00 -35.38
N ALA A 148 33.91 9.21 -35.66
CA ALA A 148 32.59 9.73 -36.07
C ALA A 148 31.83 10.36 -34.89
N PRO A 149 31.00 11.37 -35.15
CA PRO A 149 30.11 11.91 -34.09
C PRO A 149 29.04 10.91 -33.71
N LEU A 150 28.53 11.04 -32.50
CA LEU A 150 27.28 10.41 -32.08
C LEU A 150 26.12 11.33 -32.45
N THR A 151 25.15 10.80 -33.19
CA THR A 151 23.85 11.48 -33.40
C THR A 151 22.85 10.94 -32.37
N VAL A 152 22.29 11.84 -31.59
CA VAL A 152 21.31 11.52 -30.56
C VAL A 152 19.96 12.04 -31.01
N LYS A 153 18.92 11.20 -30.88
CA LYS A 153 17.54 11.55 -31.25
C LYS A 153 16.57 11.11 -30.15
N LEU A 154 15.56 11.92 -29.95
CA LEU A 154 14.33 11.49 -29.29
C LEU A 154 13.32 11.18 -30.37
N LEU A 155 12.81 9.96 -30.39
CA LEU A 155 11.86 9.48 -31.38
C LEU A 155 10.51 9.19 -30.71
N ASN A 156 9.42 9.54 -31.37
CA ASN A 156 8.10 9.13 -30.91
C ASN A 156 7.86 7.63 -31.17
N SER A 157 6.74 7.10 -30.72
CA SER A 157 6.33 5.70 -30.91
C SER A 157 6.30 5.27 -32.40
N ALA A 158 6.00 6.19 -33.30
CA ALA A 158 6.00 5.96 -34.75
C ALA A 158 7.38 6.10 -35.41
N GLY A 159 8.43 6.44 -34.66
CA GLY A 159 9.79 6.64 -35.19
C GLY A 159 10.06 8.04 -35.75
N THR A 160 9.14 9.00 -35.57
CA THR A 160 9.34 10.38 -35.97
C THR A 160 10.25 11.11 -34.96
N GLU A 161 11.17 11.91 -35.46
CA GLU A 161 12.08 12.71 -34.63
C GLU A 161 11.34 13.82 -33.90
N LEU A 162 11.53 13.87 -32.57
CA LEU A 162 11.01 14.89 -31.68
C LEU A 162 12.08 15.93 -31.30
N ALA A 163 13.31 15.47 -31.17
CA ALA A 163 14.50 16.32 -30.94
C ALA A 163 15.74 15.58 -31.42
N SER A 164 16.78 16.32 -31.79
CA SER A 164 18.06 15.73 -32.14
C SER A 164 19.24 16.67 -31.87
N GLY A 165 20.43 16.05 -31.79
CA GLY A 165 21.71 16.77 -31.67
C GLY A 165 22.88 15.84 -31.87
N GLN A 166 24.10 16.42 -31.84
CA GLN A 166 25.33 15.67 -32.06
C GLN A 166 26.36 15.87 -30.95
N ILE A 167 27.05 14.81 -30.62
CA ILE A 167 28.22 14.81 -29.73
C ILE A 167 29.45 14.53 -30.57
N SER A 168 30.41 15.45 -30.57
CA SER A 168 31.66 15.35 -31.31
C SER A 168 32.87 15.48 -30.40
N GLY A 169 34.05 15.16 -30.89
CA GLY A 169 35.31 15.34 -30.16
C GLY A 169 35.48 14.31 -29.03
N LEU A 170 35.02 13.08 -29.27
CA LEU A 170 35.22 11.97 -28.36
C LEU A 170 36.72 11.70 -28.15
N THR A 171 37.11 11.31 -26.94
CA THR A 171 38.49 11.10 -26.53
C THR A 171 38.78 9.67 -26.09
N ARG A 172 40.07 9.25 -26.06
CA ARG A 172 40.49 7.93 -25.57
C ARG A 172 40.36 7.76 -24.05
N ASN A 173 40.23 8.88 -23.31
CA ASN A 173 39.99 8.89 -21.89
C ASN A 173 38.49 9.12 -21.64
N TRP A 174 37.94 8.56 -20.55
CA TRP A 174 36.61 8.85 -20.11
C TRP A 174 36.41 10.36 -19.97
N LYS A 175 35.33 10.87 -20.55
CA LYS A 175 34.90 12.25 -20.45
C LYS A 175 33.40 12.34 -20.51
N TYR A 176 32.83 13.26 -19.73
CA TYR A 176 31.42 13.60 -19.80
C TYR A 176 31.11 14.53 -20.96
N TYR A 177 30.01 14.23 -21.62
CA TYR A 177 29.43 15.04 -22.69
C TYR A 177 27.98 15.37 -22.32
N SER A 178 27.54 16.57 -22.64
CA SER A 178 26.17 17.02 -22.40
C SER A 178 25.55 17.57 -23.67
N LEU A 179 24.25 17.38 -23.82
CA LEU A 179 23.48 17.83 -24.98
C LEU A 179 22.09 18.27 -24.51
N GLU A 180 21.68 19.45 -24.94
CA GLU A 180 20.30 19.92 -24.75
C GLU A 180 19.47 19.51 -25.97
N LEU A 181 18.29 18.93 -25.71
CA LEU A 181 17.35 18.40 -26.69
C LEU A 181 15.99 19.11 -26.55
N PRO A 182 15.80 20.29 -27.20
CA PRO A 182 14.52 20.96 -27.18
C PRO A 182 13.50 20.20 -28.04
N ALA A 183 12.42 19.71 -27.42
CA ALA A 183 11.43 18.87 -28.07
C ALA A 183 10.49 19.70 -28.95
N GLN A 184 10.40 19.38 -30.24
CA GLN A 184 9.50 20.04 -31.21
C GLN A 184 8.14 19.33 -31.32
N GLY A 185 7.98 18.18 -30.67
CA GLY A 185 6.76 17.39 -30.57
C GLY A 185 6.71 16.60 -29.28
N GLY A 186 5.59 15.94 -28.99
CA GLY A 186 5.41 15.16 -27.76
C GLY A 186 4.92 13.75 -28.04
N ASP A 187 5.29 12.83 -27.13
CA ASP A 187 4.78 11.45 -27.09
C ASP A 187 5.03 10.90 -25.68
N SER A 188 4.06 10.22 -25.10
CA SER A 188 4.23 9.55 -23.79
C SER A 188 4.97 8.20 -23.88
N ASN A 189 5.21 7.70 -25.08
CA ASN A 189 5.89 6.43 -25.37
C ASN A 189 7.10 6.61 -26.30
N ALA A 190 7.81 7.73 -26.11
CA ALA A 190 9.02 8.03 -26.86
C ALA A 190 10.22 7.15 -26.40
N ARG A 191 11.31 7.22 -27.17
CA ARG A 191 12.58 6.54 -26.88
C ARG A 191 13.79 7.37 -27.26
N LEU A 192 14.88 7.13 -26.57
CA LEU A 192 16.20 7.63 -26.97
C LEU A 192 16.81 6.72 -28.03
N GLN A 193 17.41 7.32 -29.06
CA GLN A 193 18.24 6.64 -30.03
C GLN A 193 19.61 7.32 -30.15
N ILE A 194 20.69 6.56 -30.07
CA ILE A 194 22.08 7.00 -30.30
C ILE A 194 22.59 6.23 -31.50
N THR A 195 23.09 6.94 -32.50
CA THR A 195 23.63 6.36 -33.72
C THR A 195 25.01 6.91 -34.04
N SER A 196 25.81 6.14 -34.75
CA SER A 196 27.06 6.59 -35.40
C SER A 196 27.25 5.86 -36.69
N SER A 197 27.99 6.48 -37.66
CA SER A 197 28.30 5.92 -38.98
C SER A 197 29.78 5.52 -39.13
N GLY A 198 30.55 5.62 -38.05
CA GLY A 198 31.99 5.32 -38.12
C GLY A 198 32.36 3.96 -37.57
N PRO A 199 33.37 3.32 -38.14
CA PRO A 199 33.92 2.08 -37.59
C PRO A 199 34.74 2.35 -36.33
N GLY A 200 34.92 1.31 -35.48
CA GLY A 200 35.80 1.36 -34.32
C GLY A 200 35.12 0.95 -33.02
N GLY A 201 35.74 1.27 -31.89
CA GLY A 201 35.29 0.95 -30.56
C GLY A 201 34.78 2.21 -29.79
N LEU A 202 33.61 2.11 -29.20
CA LEU A 202 33.03 3.12 -28.33
C LEU A 202 32.64 2.49 -26.98
N CYS A 203 32.97 3.17 -25.89
CA CYS A 203 32.51 2.82 -24.57
C CYS A 203 31.59 3.93 -24.04
N LEU A 204 30.44 3.55 -23.49
CA LEU A 204 29.44 4.44 -22.90
C LEU A 204 29.17 4.05 -21.47
N ASP A 205 28.96 5.04 -20.61
CA ASP A 205 28.56 4.86 -19.22
C ASP A 205 27.75 6.07 -18.75
N MET A 206 27.00 5.92 -17.64
CA MET A 206 26.23 6.99 -17.01
C MET A 206 25.38 7.79 -18.01
N VAL A 207 24.67 7.07 -18.88
CA VAL A 207 23.79 7.70 -19.88
C VAL A 207 22.49 8.13 -19.19
N SER A 208 22.32 9.42 -18.98
CA SER A 208 21.20 10.03 -18.27
C SER A 208 20.45 11.00 -19.16
N LEU A 209 19.12 10.95 -19.13
CA LEU A 209 18.24 11.90 -19.84
C LEU A 209 17.21 12.44 -18.86
N MET A 210 17.37 13.70 -18.47
CA MET A 210 16.53 14.36 -17.48
C MET A 210 15.72 15.50 -18.10
N PRO A 211 14.43 15.69 -17.76
CA PRO A 211 13.73 16.93 -18.11
C PRO A 211 14.36 18.10 -17.36
N GLU A 212 14.43 19.27 -18.02
CA GLU A 212 14.90 20.51 -17.36
C GLU A 212 13.89 20.99 -16.32
N LYS A 213 12.59 20.85 -16.62
CA LYS A 213 11.51 21.25 -15.73
C LYS A 213 11.24 20.18 -14.68
N THR A 214 11.59 20.45 -13.44
CA THR A 214 11.33 19.59 -12.28
C THR A 214 10.53 20.35 -11.23
N TRP A 215 9.90 19.59 -10.30
CA TRP A 215 9.11 20.19 -9.23
C TRP A 215 9.99 21.08 -8.34
N LYS A 216 9.59 22.34 -8.19
CA LYS A 216 10.37 23.39 -7.49
C LYS A 216 11.83 23.54 -7.93
N GLY A 217 12.25 22.88 -9.01
CA GLY A 217 13.63 22.89 -9.50
C GLY A 217 14.57 21.90 -8.78
N HIS A 218 14.04 21.04 -7.93
CA HIS A 218 14.80 20.10 -7.07
C HIS A 218 14.85 18.68 -7.61
N GLY A 219 14.71 18.47 -8.93
CA GLY A 219 14.99 17.19 -9.57
C GLY A 219 13.91 16.13 -9.43
N LEU A 220 12.67 16.49 -9.13
CA LEU A 220 11.55 15.56 -9.00
C LEU A 220 10.52 15.72 -10.12
N ARG A 221 9.84 14.65 -10.47
CA ARG A 221 8.76 14.61 -11.45
C ARG A 221 7.57 15.45 -10.96
N PRO A 222 7.16 16.52 -11.74
CA PRO A 222 6.26 17.54 -11.21
C PRO A 222 4.87 17.05 -10.84
N ASP A 223 4.27 16.19 -11.64
CA ASP A 223 2.92 15.67 -11.42
C ASP A 223 2.84 14.75 -10.20
N LEU A 224 3.82 13.86 -10.02
CA LEU A 224 3.89 12.95 -8.87
C LEU A 224 4.23 13.70 -7.57
N ALA A 225 5.20 14.61 -7.61
CA ALA A 225 5.53 15.43 -6.43
C ALA A 225 4.36 16.34 -6.02
N GLN A 226 3.62 16.89 -6.99
CA GLN A 226 2.41 17.67 -6.69
C GLN A 226 1.30 16.79 -6.08
N ALA A 227 1.15 15.54 -6.55
CA ALA A 227 0.16 14.62 -5.99
C ALA A 227 0.38 14.35 -4.49
N ILE A 228 1.62 14.22 -4.03
CA ILE A 228 1.90 14.12 -2.58
C ILE A 228 1.79 15.45 -1.85
N ALA A 229 2.16 16.57 -2.48
CA ALA A 229 1.95 17.89 -1.89
C ALA A 229 0.46 18.19 -1.64
N ASP A 230 -0.41 17.71 -2.53
CA ASP A 230 -1.86 17.86 -2.41
C ASP A 230 -2.47 17.05 -1.25
N LEU A 231 -1.76 16.06 -0.72
CA LEU A 231 -2.12 15.36 0.52
C LEU A 231 -1.89 16.21 1.77
N HIS A 232 -1.09 17.30 1.69
CA HIS A 232 -0.67 18.13 2.83
C HIS A 232 -0.06 17.30 3.98
N PRO A 233 0.98 16.49 3.70
CA PRO A 233 1.56 15.63 4.73
C PRO A 233 2.29 16.46 5.79
N ALA A 234 2.08 16.13 7.07
CA ALA A 234 2.78 16.78 8.17
C ALA A 234 4.15 16.14 8.47
N PHE A 235 4.37 14.91 8.02
CA PHE A 235 5.66 14.22 8.06
C PHE A 235 5.79 13.29 6.84
N MET A 236 7.03 12.88 6.56
CA MET A 236 7.33 11.81 5.60
C MET A 236 8.26 10.79 6.25
N ARG A 237 7.83 9.52 6.32
CA ARG A 237 8.66 8.35 6.65
C ARG A 237 9.35 7.87 5.38
N PHE A 238 10.66 7.71 5.43
CA PHE A 238 11.50 7.26 4.31
C PHE A 238 12.80 6.60 4.82
N PRO A 239 13.58 5.89 3.99
CA PRO A 239 13.39 5.58 2.57
C PRO A 239 12.49 4.38 2.34
N GLY A 240 11.97 3.78 3.38
CA GLY A 240 11.06 2.67 3.25
C GLY A 240 10.94 1.77 4.46
N GLY A 241 10.23 0.69 4.24
CA GLY A 241 10.00 -0.47 5.06
C GLY A 241 11.04 -1.56 4.77
N ASN A 242 10.64 -2.63 4.05
CA ASN A 242 11.53 -3.76 3.73
C ASN A 242 12.76 -3.36 2.92
N TRP A 243 12.70 -2.27 2.16
CA TRP A 243 13.85 -1.69 1.47
C TRP A 243 15.01 -1.35 2.42
N VAL A 244 14.72 -0.92 3.64
CA VAL A 244 15.75 -0.62 4.66
C VAL A 244 16.47 -1.88 5.09
N GLU A 245 15.76 -3.00 5.22
CA GLU A 245 16.29 -4.28 5.70
C GLU A 245 17.13 -4.99 4.64
N GLY A 246 16.67 -4.99 3.38
CA GLY A 246 17.29 -5.75 2.29
C GLY A 246 17.15 -7.27 2.45
N ASP A 247 17.40 -8.02 1.36
CA ASP A 247 17.31 -9.48 1.39
C ASP A 247 18.37 -10.13 2.30
N ASP A 248 19.55 -9.54 2.38
CA ASP A 248 20.67 -9.96 3.22
C ASP A 248 21.55 -8.75 3.58
N VAL A 249 22.63 -9.00 4.36
CA VAL A 249 23.56 -7.95 4.84
C VAL A 249 24.19 -7.13 3.72
N ALA A 250 24.43 -7.70 2.54
CA ALA A 250 25.03 -6.99 1.41
C ALA A 250 24.02 -6.06 0.69
N HIS A 251 22.73 -6.31 0.88
CA HIS A 251 21.66 -5.55 0.25
C HIS A 251 20.91 -4.62 1.24
N MET A 252 21.43 -4.46 2.47
CA MET A 252 20.93 -3.47 3.43
C MET A 252 21.13 -2.05 2.89
N TYR A 253 20.13 -1.20 3.10
CA TYR A 253 20.23 0.22 2.74
C TYR A 253 21.26 0.96 3.60
N HIS A 254 22.22 1.61 2.95
CA HIS A 254 23.20 2.47 3.59
C HIS A 254 23.08 3.89 3.03
N TRP A 255 22.53 4.82 3.81
CA TRP A 255 22.29 6.18 3.35
C TRP A 255 23.55 6.91 2.85
N LYS A 256 24.74 6.54 3.34
CA LYS A 256 26.02 7.11 2.91
C LYS A 256 26.35 6.83 1.45
N ASP A 257 25.84 5.74 0.92
CA ASP A 257 26.03 5.35 -0.49
C ASP A 257 25.07 6.09 -1.44
N THR A 258 24.16 6.91 -0.88
CA THR A 258 23.11 7.61 -1.62
C THR A 258 23.27 9.12 -1.66
N ILE A 259 24.38 9.66 -1.18
CA ILE A 259 24.68 11.09 -1.18
C ILE A 259 25.87 11.41 -2.13
N GLY A 260 26.05 12.69 -2.46
CA GLY A 260 27.10 13.13 -3.41
C GLY A 260 26.64 13.05 -4.85
N ASP A 261 27.61 13.13 -5.77
CA ASP A 261 27.33 13.03 -7.20
C ASP A 261 26.76 11.67 -7.56
N ILE A 262 25.84 11.66 -8.54
CA ILE A 262 25.11 10.45 -8.91
C ILE A 262 25.99 9.29 -9.38
N ASP A 263 27.12 9.59 -9.99
CA ASP A 263 28.11 8.61 -10.46
C ASP A 263 28.97 8.02 -9.33
N SER A 264 28.91 8.60 -8.13
CA SER A 264 29.53 8.07 -6.91
C SER A 264 28.57 7.25 -6.04
N ARG A 265 27.31 7.14 -6.43
CA ARG A 265 26.30 6.34 -5.73
C ARG A 265 26.29 4.92 -6.26
N THR A 266 26.44 3.95 -5.37
CA THR A 266 26.47 2.53 -5.75
C THR A 266 25.04 2.03 -5.93
N PRO A 267 24.67 1.51 -7.10
CA PRO A 267 23.37 0.85 -7.27
C PRO A 267 23.22 -0.33 -6.32
N LEU A 268 22.02 -0.55 -5.83
CA LEU A 268 21.73 -1.59 -4.87
C LEU A 268 20.54 -2.43 -5.34
N TRP A 269 20.66 -3.76 -5.22
CA TRP A 269 19.53 -4.66 -5.47
C TRP A 269 18.45 -4.42 -4.44
N ASN A 270 17.25 -4.17 -4.92
CA ASN A 270 16.06 -3.92 -4.13
C ASN A 270 15.26 -5.22 -3.95
N THR A 271 14.84 -5.50 -2.73
CA THR A 271 14.03 -6.67 -2.37
C THR A 271 12.73 -6.79 -3.19
N TRP A 272 12.27 -5.70 -3.79
CA TRP A 272 11.10 -5.65 -4.69
C TRP A 272 11.42 -6.03 -6.15
N GLY A 273 12.62 -6.58 -6.43
CA GLY A 273 12.93 -7.26 -7.68
C GLY A 273 13.56 -6.40 -8.78
N TYR A 274 14.28 -5.33 -8.44
CA TYR A 274 15.02 -4.49 -9.39
C TYR A 274 16.26 -3.87 -8.75
N ASN A 275 17.18 -3.34 -9.57
CA ASN A 275 18.26 -2.49 -9.08
C ASN A 275 17.78 -1.05 -8.98
N THR A 276 18.02 -0.41 -7.85
CA THR A 276 17.83 1.04 -7.69
C THR A 276 19.15 1.75 -7.97
N THR A 277 19.09 2.90 -8.65
CA THR A 277 20.26 3.71 -8.99
C THR A 277 20.65 4.70 -7.89
N GLN A 278 19.92 4.74 -6.78
CA GLN A 278 20.06 5.71 -5.71
C GLN A 278 19.91 7.18 -6.20
N GLY A 279 19.19 7.37 -7.31
CA GLY A 279 18.91 8.71 -7.86
C GLY A 279 18.11 9.58 -6.91
N LEU A 280 17.16 8.97 -6.18
CA LEU A 280 16.47 9.54 -5.03
C LEU A 280 17.16 9.05 -3.77
N GLY A 281 18.11 9.82 -3.25
CA GLY A 281 18.92 9.49 -2.08
C GLY A 281 18.55 10.28 -0.82
N PHE A 282 19.35 10.14 0.23
CA PHE A 282 19.06 10.75 1.53
C PHE A 282 18.92 12.28 1.47
N TYR A 283 19.77 12.94 0.66
CA TYR A 283 19.66 14.38 0.44
C TYR A 283 18.33 14.78 -0.21
N GLU A 284 17.96 14.06 -1.27
CA GLU A 284 16.74 14.34 -2.03
C GLU A 284 15.47 14.09 -1.19
N TYR A 285 15.47 13.07 -0.33
CA TYR A 285 14.37 12.85 0.63
C TYR A 285 14.22 14.00 1.64
N LEU A 286 15.34 14.47 2.20
CA LEU A 286 15.33 15.59 3.14
C LEU A 286 14.87 16.88 2.45
N GLN A 287 15.34 17.14 1.22
CA GLN A 287 14.90 18.29 0.41
C GLN A 287 13.40 18.21 0.10
N LEU A 288 12.90 17.01 -0.24
CA LEU A 288 11.46 16.80 -0.47
C LEU A 288 10.64 17.09 0.79
N CYS A 289 11.10 16.66 1.97
CA CYS A 289 10.43 16.97 3.22
C CYS A 289 10.33 18.48 3.45
N GLU A 290 11.42 19.23 3.22
CA GLU A 290 11.42 20.69 3.34
C GLU A 290 10.46 21.33 2.32
N ASP A 291 10.48 20.88 1.08
CA ASP A 291 9.61 21.36 0.02
C ASP A 291 8.12 21.13 0.29
N LEU A 292 7.78 20.04 0.95
CA LEU A 292 6.43 19.71 1.40
C LEU A 292 6.02 20.45 2.67
N GLY A 293 6.98 20.97 3.44
CA GLY A 293 6.75 21.48 4.79
C GLY A 293 6.48 20.34 5.80
N ALA A 294 6.95 19.14 5.48
CA ALA A 294 6.76 17.92 6.26
C ALA A 294 7.98 17.63 7.16
N ALA A 295 7.76 17.14 8.36
CA ALA A 295 8.85 16.69 9.23
C ALA A 295 9.50 15.41 8.68
N PRO A 296 10.82 15.33 8.52
CA PRO A 296 11.49 14.10 8.10
C PRO A 296 11.46 13.05 9.22
N LEU A 297 11.15 11.81 8.86
CA LEU A 297 11.20 10.62 9.70
C LEU A 297 12.04 9.58 8.96
N LEU A 298 13.25 9.34 9.46
CA LEU A 298 14.22 8.43 8.85
C LEU A 298 14.11 7.03 9.46
N GLY A 299 13.82 6.03 8.63
CA GLY A 299 14.02 4.62 8.95
C GLY A 299 15.47 4.21 8.75
N ILE A 300 16.06 3.56 9.74
CA ILE A 300 17.42 3.04 9.67
C ILE A 300 17.45 1.54 9.87
N ASN A 301 18.40 0.86 9.19
CA ASN A 301 18.64 -0.55 9.42
C ASN A 301 19.24 -0.80 10.81
N ASP A 302 18.76 -1.82 11.50
CA ASP A 302 19.21 -2.23 12.81
C ASP A 302 20.13 -3.47 12.81
N GLY A 303 20.59 -3.87 11.63
CA GLY A 303 21.43 -5.06 11.42
C GLY A 303 20.65 -6.36 11.25
N LEU A 304 19.32 -6.29 11.01
CA LEU A 304 18.48 -7.42 10.64
C LEU A 304 18.11 -7.33 9.15
N ALA A 305 18.11 -8.47 8.47
CA ALA A 305 17.70 -8.60 7.07
C ALA A 305 16.47 -9.52 6.95
N LEU A 306 15.70 -9.36 5.86
CA LEU A 306 14.44 -10.08 5.62
C LEU A 306 14.57 -11.60 5.63
N ASN A 307 15.69 -12.16 5.16
CA ASN A 307 15.90 -13.62 5.14
C ASN A 307 16.28 -14.23 6.50
N GLY A 308 16.22 -13.44 7.59
CA GLY A 308 16.61 -13.85 8.94
C GLY A 308 18.11 -13.85 9.19
N VAL A 309 18.93 -13.37 8.24
CA VAL A 309 20.35 -13.14 8.46
C VAL A 309 20.54 -11.84 9.24
N SER A 310 21.44 -11.86 10.21
CA SER A 310 21.70 -10.69 11.05
C SER A 310 23.19 -10.37 11.13
N VAL A 311 23.47 -9.08 11.27
CA VAL A 311 24.81 -8.59 11.58
C VAL A 311 25.23 -9.09 12.97
N PRO A 312 26.40 -9.74 13.13
CA PRO A 312 26.88 -10.13 14.44
C PRO A 312 26.98 -8.95 15.40
N MET A 313 26.52 -9.11 16.65
CA MET A 313 26.48 -8.04 17.67
C MET A 313 27.82 -7.31 17.82
N GLY A 314 28.96 -8.00 17.72
CA GLY A 314 30.30 -7.41 17.77
C GLY A 314 30.64 -6.49 16.59
N ARG A 315 29.83 -6.46 15.54
CA ARG A 315 30.00 -5.59 14.36
C ARG A 315 28.97 -4.46 14.28
N MET A 316 28.06 -4.35 15.24
CA MET A 316 27.01 -3.33 15.26
C MET A 316 27.53 -1.87 15.38
N GLY A 317 28.81 -1.70 15.70
CA GLY A 317 29.41 -0.34 15.85
C GLY A 317 29.27 0.54 14.60
N GLN A 318 29.30 -0.05 13.40
CA GLN A 318 29.09 0.68 12.15
C GLN A 318 27.65 1.19 12.03
N TRP A 319 26.65 0.37 12.30
CA TRP A 319 25.23 0.75 12.26
C TRP A 319 24.91 1.87 13.26
N VAL A 320 25.49 1.78 14.46
CA VAL A 320 25.41 2.85 15.47
C VAL A 320 26.03 4.14 14.93
N GLN A 321 27.23 4.07 14.32
CA GLN A 321 27.88 5.25 13.77
C GLN A 321 27.11 5.82 12.59
N ASP A 322 26.54 4.98 11.71
CA ASP A 322 25.73 5.41 10.58
C ASP A 322 24.47 6.16 11.03
N ALA A 323 23.81 5.73 12.12
CA ALA A 323 22.70 6.45 12.72
C ALA A 323 23.11 7.85 13.24
N LEU A 324 24.24 7.93 13.97
CA LEU A 324 24.75 9.21 14.49
C LEU A 324 25.18 10.17 13.36
N ASP A 325 25.80 9.65 12.33
CA ASP A 325 26.23 10.40 11.15
C ASP A 325 25.06 10.93 10.32
N ALA A 326 23.96 10.15 10.22
CA ALA A 326 22.73 10.58 9.53
C ALA A 326 22.10 11.81 10.22
N ILE A 327 22.05 11.81 11.55
CA ILE A 327 21.57 12.97 12.31
C ILE A 327 22.52 14.17 12.14
N GLU A 328 23.84 13.96 12.14
CA GLU A 328 24.80 15.03 11.89
C GLU A 328 24.70 15.56 10.46
N TYR A 329 24.49 14.68 9.45
CA TYR A 329 24.25 15.12 8.07
C TYR A 329 23.00 15.99 7.98
N ALA A 330 21.89 15.55 8.56
CA ALA A 330 20.63 16.28 8.49
C ALA A 330 20.64 17.59 9.31
N ASN A 331 21.22 17.59 10.50
CA ASN A 331 21.06 18.67 11.50
C ASN A 331 22.36 19.36 11.91
N GLY A 332 23.52 18.73 11.69
CA GLY A 332 24.80 19.21 12.17
C GLY A 332 25.24 20.54 11.55
N PRO A 333 26.05 21.32 12.25
CA PRO A 333 26.60 22.56 11.73
C PRO A 333 27.60 22.30 10.59
N THR A 334 27.79 23.30 9.71
CA THR A 334 28.60 23.18 8.49
C THR A 334 30.10 22.95 8.72
N ASN A 335 30.58 23.13 9.94
CA ASN A 335 31.97 22.87 10.33
C ASN A 335 32.22 21.43 10.82
N THR A 336 31.18 20.57 10.83
CA THR A 336 31.34 19.14 11.07
C THR A 336 31.51 18.38 9.74
N VAL A 337 31.90 17.11 9.79
CA VAL A 337 32.13 16.31 8.60
C VAL A 337 30.86 16.20 7.77
N TRP A 338 29.79 15.72 8.37
CA TRP A 338 28.55 15.42 7.66
C TRP A 338 27.72 16.68 7.39
N GLY A 339 27.64 17.64 8.33
CA GLY A 339 27.02 18.94 8.07
C GLY A 339 27.76 19.75 7.01
N GLY A 340 29.08 19.58 6.90
CA GLY A 340 29.90 20.16 5.81
C GLY A 340 29.55 19.57 4.45
N LEU A 341 29.37 18.25 4.34
CA LEU A 341 28.97 17.59 3.09
C LEU A 341 27.55 18.01 2.66
N ARG A 342 26.60 18.14 3.58
CA ARG A 342 25.28 18.72 3.29
C ARG A 342 25.42 20.13 2.71
N ALA A 343 26.26 20.99 3.33
CA ALA A 343 26.46 22.35 2.85
C ALA A 343 27.10 22.39 1.45
N GLN A 344 28.02 21.48 1.15
CA GLN A 344 28.61 21.32 -0.18
C GLN A 344 27.57 20.87 -1.23
N ALA A 345 26.61 20.05 -0.83
CA ALA A 345 25.48 19.66 -1.67
C ALA A 345 24.47 20.82 -1.93
N GLY A 346 24.70 22.00 -1.35
CA GLY A 346 23.90 23.21 -1.59
C GLY A 346 22.99 23.61 -0.42
N HIS A 347 22.91 22.83 0.66
CA HIS A 347 22.00 23.09 1.79
C HIS A 347 22.76 23.33 3.11
N PRO A 348 23.21 24.57 3.42
CA PRO A 348 23.96 24.86 4.64
C PRO A 348 23.10 24.82 5.90
N GLY A 349 21.79 25.04 5.81
CA GLY A 349 20.86 24.97 6.96
C GLY A 349 20.58 23.53 7.40
N PRO A 350 20.06 23.32 8.63
CA PRO A 350 19.59 21.99 9.06
C PRO A 350 18.23 21.66 8.42
N PHE A 351 18.01 20.37 8.13
CA PHE A 351 16.71 19.84 7.66
C PHE A 351 15.73 19.55 8.81
N ASN A 352 16.17 19.71 10.08
CA ASN A 352 15.37 19.48 11.28
C ASN A 352 14.80 18.04 11.39
N LEU A 353 15.63 17.04 11.13
CA LEU A 353 15.30 15.63 11.39
C LEU A 353 14.99 15.45 12.88
N LYS A 354 13.77 15.03 13.21
CA LYS A 354 13.26 14.86 14.57
C LYS A 354 12.96 13.42 14.94
N TYR A 355 12.64 12.59 13.97
CA TYR A 355 12.15 11.23 14.16
C TYR A 355 13.13 10.25 13.53
N MET A 356 13.48 9.22 14.27
CA MET A 356 14.28 8.11 13.75
C MET A 356 13.64 6.79 14.17
N GLU A 357 13.28 6.01 13.18
CA GLU A 357 12.77 4.66 13.35
C GLU A 357 13.92 3.68 13.24
N ILE A 358 14.06 2.78 14.22
CA ILE A 358 15.14 1.81 14.33
C ILE A 358 14.63 0.44 13.88
N GLY A 359 15.00 0.02 12.67
CA GLY A 359 14.52 -1.19 12.02
C GLY A 359 13.23 -0.96 11.21
N ASN A 360 12.61 -2.03 10.74
CA ASN A 360 11.30 -2.09 10.11
C ASN A 360 10.68 -3.45 10.39
N GLU A 361 9.45 -3.49 10.92
CA GLU A 361 8.70 -4.74 11.23
C GLU A 361 9.51 -5.79 12.03
N ASN A 362 10.60 -5.38 12.63
CA ASN A 362 11.50 -6.24 13.37
C ASN A 362 10.95 -6.53 14.77
N GLY A 363 11.23 -7.71 15.26
CA GLY A 363 10.77 -8.18 16.57
C GLY A 363 11.62 -9.31 17.13
N GLY A 364 11.19 -9.85 18.27
CA GLY A 364 11.86 -10.98 18.90
C GLY A 364 13.18 -10.65 19.60
N PRO A 365 13.91 -11.68 20.06
CA PRO A 365 15.12 -11.52 20.88
C PRO A 365 16.25 -10.74 20.22
N ASP A 366 16.43 -10.90 18.91
CA ASP A 366 17.53 -10.27 18.17
C ASP A 366 17.31 -8.77 18.06
N TYR A 367 16.10 -8.30 17.81
CA TYR A 367 15.75 -6.89 17.81
C TYR A 367 15.89 -6.26 19.21
N VAL A 368 15.39 -6.95 20.24
CA VAL A 368 15.47 -6.51 21.64
C VAL A 368 16.91 -6.30 22.12
N GLN A 369 17.88 -7.04 21.58
CA GLN A 369 19.30 -6.86 21.90
C GLN A 369 19.92 -5.65 21.15
N ARG A 370 19.43 -5.33 19.95
CA ARG A 370 19.96 -4.26 19.09
C ARG A 370 19.44 -2.88 19.48
N TRP A 371 18.17 -2.81 19.83
CA TRP A 371 17.50 -1.58 20.23
C TRP A 371 18.31 -0.74 21.23
N PRO A 372 18.77 -1.27 22.40
CA PRO A 372 19.49 -0.47 23.39
C PRO A 372 20.85 0.03 22.90
N LEU A 373 21.50 -0.66 21.96
CA LEU A 373 22.77 -0.20 21.39
C LEU A 373 22.59 1.10 20.62
N LEU A 374 21.62 1.11 19.71
CA LEU A 374 21.30 2.25 18.85
C LEU A 374 20.66 3.37 19.69
N ALA A 375 19.63 3.06 20.46
CA ALA A 375 18.87 4.05 21.21
C ALA A 375 19.71 4.77 22.27
N ASN A 376 20.57 4.08 23.02
CA ASN A 376 21.45 4.71 24.00
C ASN A 376 22.51 5.60 23.35
N ALA A 377 23.10 5.16 22.23
CA ALA A 377 24.10 5.97 21.51
C ALA A 377 23.49 7.26 20.95
N ILE A 378 22.30 7.15 20.35
CA ILE A 378 21.58 8.30 19.80
C ILE A 378 21.20 9.27 20.94
N ARG A 379 20.57 8.80 22.00
CA ARG A 379 20.15 9.64 23.13
C ARG A 379 21.31 10.31 23.85
N ALA A 380 22.47 9.65 23.90
CA ALA A 380 23.69 10.25 24.52
C ALA A 380 24.20 11.47 23.72
N LYS A 381 24.06 11.47 22.38
CA LYS A 381 24.58 12.54 21.52
C LYS A 381 23.48 13.54 21.10
N TYR A 382 22.26 13.05 20.89
CA TYR A 382 21.09 13.79 20.36
C TYR A 382 19.84 13.52 21.21
N PRO A 383 19.77 14.02 22.45
CA PRO A 383 18.68 13.71 23.39
C PRO A 383 17.30 14.22 22.94
N GLU A 384 17.26 15.12 21.95
CA GLU A 384 16.03 15.66 21.37
C GLU A 384 15.37 14.75 20.32
N MET A 385 16.09 13.72 19.84
CA MET A 385 15.56 12.79 18.84
C MET A 385 14.42 11.95 19.43
N GLN A 386 13.32 11.86 18.71
CA GLN A 386 12.22 10.97 19.01
C GLN A 386 12.50 9.61 18.38
N LEU A 387 12.71 8.59 19.21
CA LEU A 387 13.06 7.25 18.75
C LEU A 387 11.82 6.38 18.64
N ILE A 388 11.63 5.82 17.44
CA ILE A 388 10.51 4.95 17.10
C ILE A 388 11.02 3.50 17.13
N MET A 389 10.31 2.66 17.88
CA MET A 389 10.54 1.23 17.93
C MET A 389 9.55 0.55 16.97
N THR A 390 10.09 -0.14 16.00
CA THR A 390 9.32 -1.02 15.17
C THR A 390 9.16 -2.37 15.85
N THR A 391 7.94 -2.85 16.00
CA THR A 391 7.69 -4.12 16.63
C THR A 391 6.27 -4.55 16.37
N ASP A 392 6.04 -5.83 16.12
CA ASP A 392 4.72 -6.43 16.12
C ASP A 392 4.19 -6.50 17.58
N LEU A 393 3.94 -5.35 18.17
CA LEU A 393 3.57 -5.21 19.58
C LEU A 393 2.09 -5.33 19.86
N ARG A 394 1.26 -5.77 18.99
CA ARG A 394 -0.19 -5.93 19.26
C ARG A 394 -0.44 -6.46 20.69
N GLY A 395 -0.27 -5.55 21.68
CA GLY A 395 -0.34 -5.85 23.11
C GLY A 395 0.87 -6.58 23.73
N ARG A 396 2.02 -6.66 23.04
CA ARG A 396 3.27 -7.26 23.60
C ARG A 396 4.05 -6.23 24.42
N PRO A 397 4.74 -6.66 25.50
CA PRO A 397 5.62 -5.77 26.27
C PRO A 397 6.77 -5.27 25.39
N TYR A 398 7.03 -3.98 25.41
CA TYR A 398 8.19 -3.35 24.77
C TYR A 398 9.36 -3.19 25.76
N PRO A 399 10.62 -3.09 25.25
CA PRO A 399 11.78 -2.84 26.11
C PRO A 399 11.63 -1.60 26.95
N GLN A 400 11.97 -1.73 28.24
CA GLN A 400 11.88 -0.63 29.21
C GLN A 400 13.22 0.07 29.45
N ASN A 401 14.30 -0.39 28.84
CA ASN A 401 15.64 0.16 29.04
C ASN A 401 16.46 0.17 27.73
N PRO A 402 16.52 1.31 27.05
CA PRO A 402 15.69 2.49 27.26
C PRO A 402 14.27 2.27 26.67
N PRO A 403 13.22 2.86 27.23
CA PRO A 403 11.89 2.78 26.63
C PRO A 403 11.87 3.58 25.31
N PRO A 404 11.07 3.19 24.30
CA PRO A 404 10.85 4.01 23.10
C PRO A 404 10.05 5.27 23.44
N ASP A 405 10.19 6.30 22.61
CA ASP A 405 9.32 7.48 22.67
C ASP A 405 8.00 7.20 21.95
N ILE A 406 8.10 6.44 20.86
CA ILE A 406 6.99 6.07 19.96
C ILE A 406 7.14 4.59 19.60
N VAL A 407 6.01 3.91 19.42
CA VAL A 407 5.92 2.53 18.92
C VAL A 407 5.19 2.55 17.60
N ASP A 408 5.72 1.86 16.61
CA ASP A 408 5.10 1.69 15.30
C ASP A 408 4.20 0.45 15.26
N GLU A 409 3.01 0.59 14.65
CA GLU A 409 2.01 -0.46 14.48
C GLU A 409 1.54 -0.50 13.03
N HIS A 410 1.49 -1.70 12.42
CA HIS A 410 1.10 -1.93 11.03
C HIS A 410 -0.19 -2.74 10.91
N TYR A 411 -1.07 -2.38 9.94
CA TYR A 411 -2.38 -2.99 9.75
C TYR A 411 -2.73 -3.17 8.27
N TYR A 412 -2.65 -4.40 7.78
CA TYR A 412 -3.09 -4.80 6.45
C TYR A 412 -4.23 -5.80 6.56
N GLU A 413 -5.46 -5.33 6.47
CA GLU A 413 -6.63 -6.09 6.90
C GLU A 413 -7.85 -5.87 5.97
N SER A 414 -8.97 -6.54 6.30
CA SER A 414 -10.26 -6.30 5.62
C SER A 414 -10.89 -4.96 6.02
N PRO A 415 -11.83 -4.42 5.23
CA PRO A 415 -12.55 -3.20 5.58
C PRO A 415 -13.25 -3.30 6.95
N GLU A 416 -13.87 -4.43 7.23
CA GLU A 416 -14.61 -4.69 8.45
C GLU A 416 -13.66 -4.77 9.67
N SER A 417 -12.47 -5.32 9.48
CA SER A 417 -11.47 -5.37 10.54
C SER A 417 -10.97 -3.99 10.93
N LEU A 418 -10.62 -3.13 9.95
CA LEU A 418 -10.25 -1.74 10.24
C LEU A 418 -11.40 -0.94 10.85
N MET A 419 -12.66 -1.18 10.45
CA MET A 419 -13.83 -0.56 11.09
C MET A 419 -13.91 -0.91 12.58
N ARG A 420 -13.68 -2.16 12.96
CA ARG A 420 -13.64 -2.60 14.37
C ARG A 420 -12.52 -1.93 15.15
N ARG A 421 -11.34 -1.75 14.52
CA ARG A 421 -10.18 -1.09 15.13
C ARG A 421 -10.38 0.40 15.44
N SER A 422 -11.46 1.01 14.96
CA SER A 422 -11.75 2.43 15.24
C SER A 422 -11.84 2.77 16.73
N THR A 423 -12.03 1.77 17.60
CA THR A 423 -12.09 1.94 19.06
C THR A 423 -10.85 1.36 19.78
N GLN A 424 -9.90 0.80 19.05
CA GLN A 424 -8.72 0.12 19.60
C GLN A 424 -7.95 1.01 20.59
N TYR A 425 -7.67 2.24 20.20
CA TYR A 425 -6.87 3.17 20.99
C TYR A 425 -7.59 3.80 22.18
N ASP A 426 -8.93 3.60 22.30
CA ASP A 426 -9.70 4.12 23.44
C ASP A 426 -9.24 3.53 24.77
N SER A 427 -8.68 2.31 24.76
CA SER A 427 -8.21 1.58 25.95
C SER A 427 -6.69 1.61 26.20
N TYR A 428 -5.91 2.24 25.32
CA TYR A 428 -4.43 2.28 25.47
C TYR A 428 -4.02 3.13 26.67
N ASP A 429 -2.90 2.73 27.31
CA ASP A 429 -2.33 3.49 28.43
C ASP A 429 -1.79 4.84 27.95
N ARG A 430 -2.40 5.92 28.40
CA ARG A 430 -2.01 7.31 28.05
C ARG A 430 -0.62 7.71 28.58
N LYS A 431 -0.05 6.92 29.51
CA LYS A 431 1.30 7.14 30.07
C LYS A 431 2.39 6.35 29.35
N GLY A 432 1.99 5.44 28.44
CA GLY A 432 2.88 4.68 27.60
C GLY A 432 3.56 5.52 26.51
N PRO A 433 4.36 4.89 25.64
CA PRO A 433 4.91 5.54 24.46
C PRO A 433 3.77 6.02 23.56
N LYS A 434 4.06 7.01 22.72
CA LYS A 434 3.11 7.41 21.67
C LYS A 434 3.03 6.31 20.60
N ILE A 435 1.97 6.38 19.80
CA ILE A 435 1.74 5.43 18.71
C ILE A 435 1.96 6.13 17.38
N PHE A 436 2.69 5.47 16.54
CA PHE A 436 2.77 5.68 15.10
C PHE A 436 2.02 4.53 14.42
N VAL A 437 1.02 4.83 13.59
CA VAL A 437 0.43 3.85 12.68
C VAL A 437 1.17 4.00 11.36
N GLY A 438 2.33 3.35 11.28
CA GLY A 438 3.32 3.61 10.22
C GLY A 438 2.92 3.07 8.87
N GLU A 439 2.19 1.96 8.88
CA GLU A 439 1.67 1.35 7.66
C GLU A 439 0.26 0.82 7.89
N TYR A 440 -0.67 1.24 7.07
CA TYR A 440 -2.00 0.64 7.04
C TYR A 440 -2.65 0.77 5.66
N ALA A 441 -3.39 -0.25 5.30
CA ALA A 441 -4.28 -0.26 4.14
C ALA A 441 -5.32 -1.39 4.30
N VAL A 442 -6.45 -1.24 3.64
CA VAL A 442 -7.31 -2.38 3.36
C VAL A 442 -6.72 -3.16 2.20
N THR A 443 -6.29 -4.40 2.45
CA THR A 443 -5.70 -5.29 1.44
C THR A 443 -6.64 -6.42 1.02
N GLU A 444 -7.64 -6.73 1.85
CA GLU A 444 -8.62 -7.76 1.53
C GLU A 444 -9.88 -7.15 0.91
N LYS A 445 -10.39 -7.74 -0.16
CA LYS A 445 -11.58 -7.27 -0.89
C LYS A 445 -11.44 -5.83 -1.42
N ALA A 446 -10.19 -5.40 -1.62
CA ALA A 446 -9.86 -4.04 -2.01
C ALA A 446 -9.84 -3.83 -3.53
N GLY A 447 -9.77 -4.90 -4.34
CA GLY A 447 -9.45 -4.79 -5.75
C GLY A 447 -8.10 -4.08 -5.95
N LEU A 448 -8.04 -3.10 -6.84
CA LEU A 448 -6.88 -2.21 -7.00
C LEU A 448 -6.98 -0.93 -6.12
N GLY A 449 -7.84 -0.94 -5.12
CA GLY A 449 -8.15 0.19 -4.24
C GLY A 449 -9.54 0.75 -4.53
N ASN A 450 -10.60 0.06 -4.07
CA ASN A 450 -11.99 0.45 -4.30
C ASN A 450 -12.54 1.37 -3.19
N LEU A 451 -13.76 1.89 -3.40
CA LEU A 451 -14.43 2.75 -2.43
C LEU A 451 -14.66 2.05 -1.08
N ARG A 452 -15.00 0.75 -1.07
CA ARG A 452 -15.26 0.02 0.19
C ARG A 452 -14.01 -0.03 1.07
N ALA A 453 -12.84 -0.25 0.46
CA ALA A 453 -11.55 -0.19 1.13
C ALA A 453 -11.33 1.18 1.78
N ALA A 454 -11.48 2.25 1.01
CA ALA A 454 -11.33 3.62 1.47
C ALA A 454 -12.29 3.98 2.64
N ILE A 455 -13.52 3.46 2.62
CA ILE A 455 -14.50 3.67 3.71
C ILE A 455 -14.09 2.92 4.99
N GLY A 456 -13.52 1.71 4.87
CA GLY A 456 -12.96 0.96 6.00
C GLY A 456 -11.81 1.71 6.68
N GLU A 457 -10.89 2.22 5.88
CA GLU A 457 -9.76 3.05 6.33
C GLU A 457 -10.24 4.35 6.98
N ALA A 458 -11.19 5.04 6.35
CA ALA A 458 -11.76 6.27 6.91
C ALA A 458 -12.39 6.04 8.29
N ALA A 459 -13.07 4.91 8.49
CA ALA A 459 -13.63 4.54 9.79
C ALA A 459 -12.53 4.36 10.86
N PHE A 460 -11.44 3.66 10.53
CA PHE A 460 -10.28 3.50 11.41
C PHE A 460 -9.63 4.85 11.75
N MET A 461 -9.47 5.73 10.76
CA MET A 461 -8.89 7.07 10.95
C MET A 461 -9.69 7.95 11.91
N THR A 462 -11.03 7.74 12.05
CA THR A 462 -11.81 8.45 13.09
C THR A 462 -11.33 8.08 14.50
N GLY A 463 -10.93 6.84 14.72
CA GLY A 463 -10.36 6.37 15.97
C GLY A 463 -8.99 6.96 16.26
N MET A 464 -8.12 7.04 15.25
CA MET A 464 -6.81 7.69 15.37
C MET A 464 -6.95 9.16 15.75
N GLU A 465 -7.81 9.93 15.05
CA GLU A 465 -8.01 11.34 15.35
C GLU A 465 -8.63 11.57 16.72
N ARG A 466 -9.60 10.75 17.12
CA ARG A 466 -10.22 10.82 18.45
C ARG A 466 -9.21 10.53 19.57
N ASN A 467 -8.18 9.74 19.31
CA ASN A 467 -7.14 9.34 20.25
C ASN A 467 -5.77 9.97 19.93
N SER A 468 -5.74 11.16 19.33
CA SER A 468 -4.47 11.76 18.93
C SER A 468 -3.64 12.33 20.10
N ASP A 469 -4.11 12.19 21.33
CA ASP A 469 -3.28 12.33 22.53
C ASP A 469 -2.25 11.19 22.69
N ILE A 470 -2.51 10.04 22.05
CA ILE A 470 -1.60 8.90 22.03
C ILE A 470 -1.17 8.54 20.62
N VAL A 471 -2.07 8.53 19.61
CA VAL A 471 -1.72 8.32 18.22
C VAL A 471 -1.24 9.64 17.62
N THR A 472 0.06 9.79 17.45
CA THR A 472 0.66 11.08 17.07
C THR A 472 1.07 11.16 15.60
N LEU A 473 1.20 10.02 14.92
CA LEU A 473 1.63 9.87 13.55
C LEU A 473 0.81 8.75 12.89
N ALA A 474 0.43 8.92 11.63
CA ALA A 474 -0.18 7.87 10.82
C ALA A 474 0.10 8.09 9.33
N SER A 475 0.42 7.02 8.59
CA SER A 475 0.67 7.04 7.15
C SER A 475 0.13 5.80 6.45
N TYR A 476 -0.52 6.01 5.31
CA TYR A 476 -0.97 4.95 4.41
C TYR A 476 0.22 4.30 3.69
N ALA A 477 0.16 3.02 3.43
CA ALA A 477 1.20 2.28 2.71
C ALA A 477 0.62 1.25 1.72
N PRO A 478 1.31 1.06 0.55
CA PRO A 478 2.39 1.87 -0.04
C PRO A 478 1.89 3.13 -0.74
N LEU A 479 2.81 4.08 -0.98
CA LEU A 479 2.45 5.39 -1.57
C LEU A 479 2.29 5.34 -3.09
N TYR A 480 3.23 4.71 -3.81
CA TYR A 480 3.30 4.76 -5.27
C TYR A 480 3.39 3.37 -5.91
N VAL A 481 2.85 3.27 -7.13
CA VAL A 481 3.09 2.14 -8.03
C VAL A 481 3.20 2.58 -9.48
N ASN A 482 4.27 2.16 -10.15
CA ASN A 482 4.31 2.14 -11.60
C ASN A 482 3.44 0.99 -12.09
N LEU A 483 2.41 1.30 -12.89
CA LEU A 483 1.42 0.31 -13.36
C LEU A 483 2.03 -0.87 -14.14
N ASN A 484 3.25 -0.69 -14.66
CA ASN A 484 3.96 -1.72 -15.38
C ASN A 484 4.84 -2.62 -14.48
N HIS A 485 4.95 -2.30 -13.19
CA HIS A 485 5.71 -3.08 -12.21
C HIS A 485 5.05 -2.99 -10.84
N ARG A 486 4.12 -3.91 -10.57
CA ARG A 486 3.36 -3.97 -9.33
C ARG A 486 3.80 -5.17 -8.50
N ALA A 487 4.52 -4.94 -7.42
CA ALA A 487 4.91 -5.95 -6.43
C ALA A 487 3.96 -6.00 -5.22
N TRP A 488 3.14 -4.94 -5.00
CA TRP A 488 2.18 -4.83 -3.92
C TRP A 488 0.86 -4.21 -4.39
N ASN A 489 -0.24 -4.46 -3.67
CA ASN A 489 -1.56 -3.92 -3.95
C ASN A 489 -2.44 -3.87 -2.68
N PRO A 490 -3.25 -2.81 -2.45
CA PRO A 490 -3.36 -1.60 -3.27
C PRO A 490 -2.27 -0.56 -2.98
N ASP A 491 -2.11 0.42 -3.87
CA ASP A 491 -1.17 1.53 -3.75
C ASP A 491 -1.88 2.87 -3.93
N LEU A 492 -1.51 3.87 -3.13
CA LEU A 492 -2.28 5.12 -3.02
C LEU A 492 -2.31 5.94 -4.33
N ILE A 493 -1.16 6.04 -5.01
CA ILE A 493 -0.96 6.79 -6.26
C ILE A 493 -0.42 5.85 -7.33
N ASN A 494 -1.20 5.65 -8.37
CA ASN A 494 -0.89 4.77 -9.49
C ASN A 494 -0.48 5.60 -10.70
N PHE A 495 0.64 5.27 -11.36
CA PHE A 495 1.17 6.08 -12.45
C PHE A 495 1.79 5.26 -13.58
N ASP A 496 1.89 5.89 -14.77
CA ASP A 496 2.71 5.46 -15.90
C ASP A 496 3.75 6.54 -16.25
N SER A 497 4.33 6.46 -17.43
CA SER A 497 5.33 7.45 -17.88
C SER A 497 4.80 8.88 -17.93
N ALA A 498 3.49 9.10 -18.11
CA ALA A 498 2.89 10.39 -18.42
C ALA A 498 1.69 10.79 -17.55
N HIS A 499 1.03 9.83 -16.91
CA HIS A 499 -0.24 10.04 -16.21
C HIS A 499 -0.21 9.41 -14.83
N TRP A 500 -1.11 9.86 -13.98
CA TRP A 500 -1.35 9.27 -12.68
C TRP A 500 -2.81 9.37 -12.26
N TYR A 501 -3.19 8.56 -11.29
CA TYR A 501 -4.45 8.71 -10.56
C TYR A 501 -4.28 8.28 -9.11
N GLY A 502 -5.05 8.92 -8.21
CA GLY A 502 -5.23 8.45 -6.83
C GLY A 502 -6.39 7.48 -6.73
N ILE A 503 -6.23 6.40 -5.97
CA ILE A 503 -7.35 5.53 -5.60
C ILE A 503 -8.30 6.26 -4.63
N PRO A 504 -9.53 5.77 -4.35
CA PRO A 504 -10.42 6.38 -3.35
C PRO A 504 -9.76 6.69 -2.00
N SER A 505 -8.85 5.82 -1.52
CA SER A 505 -8.07 6.03 -0.28
C SER A 505 -7.20 7.30 -0.33
N TYR A 506 -6.67 7.68 -1.50
CA TYR A 506 -5.94 8.93 -1.68
C TYR A 506 -6.79 10.15 -1.24
N TYR A 507 -8.05 10.16 -1.64
CA TYR A 507 -8.96 11.25 -1.27
C TYR A 507 -9.37 11.19 0.20
N VAL A 508 -9.44 10.00 0.79
CA VAL A 508 -9.65 9.84 2.25
C VAL A 508 -8.49 10.47 3.02
N GLN A 509 -7.25 10.14 2.67
CA GLN A 509 -6.06 10.74 3.29
C GLN A 509 -6.06 12.26 3.14
N GLN A 510 -6.33 12.78 1.93
CA GLN A 510 -6.42 14.21 1.66
C GLN A 510 -7.52 14.91 2.47
N MET A 511 -8.70 14.31 2.57
CA MET A 511 -9.83 14.88 3.31
C MET A 511 -9.55 14.94 4.81
N PHE A 512 -8.89 13.93 5.39
CA PHE A 512 -8.48 13.95 6.80
C PHE A 512 -7.39 14.98 7.05
N SER A 513 -6.33 14.98 6.26
CA SER A 513 -5.18 15.89 6.44
C SER A 513 -5.59 17.36 6.29
N ARG A 514 -6.32 17.70 5.22
CA ARG A 514 -6.80 19.08 4.99
C ARG A 514 -7.84 19.58 5.99
N ASN A 515 -8.47 18.67 6.72
CA ASN A 515 -9.48 18.99 7.72
C ASN A 515 -9.09 18.51 9.12
N ARG A 516 -7.80 18.47 9.42
CA ARG A 516 -7.32 18.29 10.79
C ARG A 516 -7.74 19.51 11.63
N GLY A 517 -8.42 19.29 12.74
CA GLY A 517 -8.69 20.35 13.72
C GLY A 517 -7.50 20.53 14.68
N ASP A 518 -7.61 21.50 15.59
CA ASP A 518 -6.60 21.73 16.64
C ASP A 518 -6.91 20.98 17.92
N PHE A 519 -8.20 20.79 18.23
CA PHE A 519 -8.69 20.07 19.41
C PHE A 519 -9.82 19.13 19.04
N THR A 520 -9.85 17.96 19.67
CA THR A 520 -10.99 17.04 19.57
C THR A 520 -12.23 17.63 20.28
N LEU A 521 -13.41 17.25 19.81
CA LEU A 521 -14.67 17.56 20.48
C LEU A 521 -15.33 16.27 20.95
N PRO A 522 -15.93 16.23 22.16
CA PRO A 522 -16.71 15.08 22.60
C PRO A 522 -17.91 14.81 21.70
N ILE A 523 -18.11 13.56 21.36
CA ILE A 523 -19.22 13.11 20.51
C ILE A 523 -19.98 11.95 21.14
N SER A 524 -21.27 11.86 20.81
CA SER A 524 -22.09 10.68 21.03
C SER A 524 -22.78 10.32 19.71
N VAL A 525 -22.78 9.04 19.34
CA VAL A 525 -23.32 8.55 18.08
C VAL A 525 -24.32 7.42 18.37
N GLU A 526 -25.54 7.62 17.94
CA GLU A 526 -26.56 6.59 17.90
C GLU A 526 -26.83 6.23 16.44
N SER A 527 -26.48 5.00 16.03
CA SER A 527 -26.66 4.55 14.66
C SER A 527 -27.07 3.07 14.62
N PRO A 528 -27.78 2.65 13.57
CA PRO A 528 -28.01 1.24 13.32
C PRO A 528 -26.67 0.50 13.23
N LYS A 529 -26.67 -0.78 13.53
CA LYS A 529 -25.55 -1.65 13.27
C LYS A 529 -25.76 -2.39 11.96
N VAL A 530 -24.69 -2.65 11.23
CA VAL A 530 -24.68 -3.41 9.98
C VAL A 530 -24.08 -4.78 10.27
N GLU A 531 -24.74 -5.83 9.85
CA GLU A 531 -24.15 -7.15 9.87
C GLU A 531 -23.07 -7.22 8.77
N SER A 532 -21.86 -7.52 9.17
CA SER A 532 -20.71 -7.54 8.27
C SER A 532 -20.45 -8.92 7.65
N ASN A 533 -21.16 -9.99 8.11
CA ASN A 533 -20.90 -11.36 7.70
C ASN A 533 -22.07 -12.05 7.06
N VAL A 534 -21.71 -12.91 6.14
CA VAL A 534 -22.57 -13.84 5.47
C VAL A 534 -22.69 -15.08 6.37
N ASP A 535 -23.91 -15.42 6.76
CA ASP A 535 -24.27 -16.63 7.50
C ASP A 535 -24.63 -17.80 6.55
N ARG A 536 -24.10 -17.73 5.34
CA ARG A 536 -24.33 -18.69 4.25
C ARG A 536 -23.15 -18.75 3.30
N GLY A 537 -23.00 -19.87 2.62
CA GLY A 537 -21.96 -20.01 1.62
C GLY A 537 -21.66 -21.46 1.25
N ALA A 538 -20.87 -21.61 0.20
CA ALA A 538 -20.34 -22.88 -0.29
C ALA A 538 -19.32 -23.48 0.69
N ILE A 539 -18.79 -24.66 0.33
CA ILE A 539 -17.72 -25.34 1.06
C ILE A 539 -16.42 -25.30 0.25
N GLY A 540 -15.31 -25.64 0.91
CA GLY A 540 -14.05 -25.79 0.20
C GLY A 540 -13.01 -26.61 0.95
N VAL A 541 -11.89 -26.84 0.27
CA VAL A 541 -10.68 -27.46 0.81
C VAL A 541 -9.47 -26.65 0.37
N GLY A 542 -8.41 -26.64 1.19
CA GLY A 542 -7.22 -25.86 0.84
C GLY A 542 -6.00 -26.25 1.65
N THR A 543 -4.91 -25.54 1.39
CA THR A 543 -3.63 -25.70 2.08
C THR A 543 -2.91 -24.37 2.23
N TRP A 544 -2.00 -24.32 3.19
CA TRP A 544 -1.05 -23.23 3.40
C TRP A 544 0.34 -23.82 3.49
N ARG A 545 1.24 -23.51 2.55
CA ARG A 545 2.60 -24.09 2.45
C ARG A 545 2.66 -25.60 2.65
N THR A 546 1.67 -26.32 2.11
CA THR A 546 1.44 -27.74 2.41
C THR A 546 0.84 -28.45 1.21
N GLN A 547 1.24 -29.67 1.00
CA GLN A 547 0.67 -30.59 0.02
C GLN A 547 -0.32 -31.52 0.73
N ALA A 548 -1.53 -31.63 0.20
CA ALA A 548 -2.59 -32.47 0.79
C ALA A 548 -3.49 -33.11 -0.26
N GLU A 549 -4.27 -34.09 0.16
CA GLU A 549 -5.31 -34.69 -0.65
C GLU A 549 -6.61 -34.89 0.11
N PHE A 550 -7.71 -34.78 -0.61
CA PHE A 550 -9.07 -34.78 -0.10
C PHE A 550 -9.94 -35.77 -0.86
N ARG A 551 -10.86 -36.47 -0.17
CA ARG A 551 -11.80 -37.41 -0.80
C ARG A 551 -13.07 -37.59 0.02
N ASP A 552 -14.04 -38.28 -0.55
CA ASP A 552 -15.32 -38.65 0.08
C ASP A 552 -16.09 -37.43 0.63
N VAL A 553 -16.07 -36.33 -0.12
CA VAL A 553 -16.73 -35.07 0.30
C VAL A 553 -18.24 -35.20 0.17
N GLN A 554 -18.97 -34.95 1.26
CA GLN A 554 -20.43 -34.95 1.27
C GLN A 554 -20.95 -33.76 2.09
N VAL A 555 -22.01 -33.12 1.58
CA VAL A 555 -22.76 -32.08 2.27
C VAL A 555 -24.20 -32.52 2.40
N THR A 556 -24.73 -32.49 3.61
CA THR A 556 -26.14 -32.86 3.88
C THR A 556 -26.84 -31.73 4.60
N SER A 557 -28.14 -31.53 4.32
CA SER A 557 -28.98 -30.63 5.11
C SER A 557 -29.20 -31.15 6.54
N PRO A 558 -29.73 -30.34 7.47
CA PRO A 558 -30.08 -30.80 8.81
C PRO A 558 -31.06 -31.98 8.83
N GLU A 559 -31.93 -32.10 7.84
CA GLU A 559 -32.87 -33.20 7.68
C GLU A 559 -32.25 -34.44 7.04
N GLY A 560 -30.95 -34.41 6.72
CA GLY A 560 -30.23 -35.55 6.14
C GLY A 560 -30.33 -35.66 4.62
N LYS A 561 -30.87 -34.65 3.94
CA LYS A 561 -30.90 -34.62 2.46
C LYS A 561 -29.51 -34.33 1.92
N LEU A 562 -29.03 -35.15 0.97
CA LEU A 562 -27.78 -34.91 0.28
C LEU A 562 -27.89 -33.63 -0.58
N LEU A 563 -27.01 -32.65 -0.32
CA LEU A 563 -26.90 -31.38 -1.06
C LEU A 563 -25.77 -31.45 -2.09
N PHE A 564 -24.64 -32.08 -1.76
CA PHE A 564 -23.47 -32.20 -2.61
C PHE A 564 -22.68 -33.47 -2.26
N ALA A 565 -22.10 -34.11 -3.27
CA ALA A 565 -21.13 -35.18 -3.06
C ALA A 565 -20.04 -35.17 -4.14
N SER A 566 -18.81 -35.48 -3.78
CA SER A 566 -17.68 -35.66 -4.68
C SER A 566 -16.74 -36.74 -4.16
N ASP A 567 -16.65 -37.84 -4.91
CA ASP A 567 -15.70 -38.94 -4.67
C ASP A 567 -14.50 -38.89 -5.62
N PHE A 568 -14.49 -37.88 -6.50
CA PHE A 568 -13.46 -37.61 -7.51
C PHE A 568 -13.24 -38.75 -8.53
N THR A 569 -14.11 -39.73 -8.62
CA THR A 569 -14.01 -40.81 -9.60
C THR A 569 -14.24 -40.31 -11.02
N ASN A 570 -15.05 -39.27 -11.19
CA ASN A 570 -15.37 -38.62 -12.47
C ASN A 570 -14.63 -37.30 -12.69
N GLY A 571 -13.48 -37.08 -12.00
CA GLY A 571 -12.71 -35.85 -12.07
C GLY A 571 -13.10 -34.82 -11.01
N SER A 572 -12.66 -33.57 -11.19
CA SER A 572 -12.91 -32.44 -10.26
C SER A 572 -14.02 -31.48 -10.75
N GLY A 573 -14.95 -31.96 -11.53
CA GLY A 573 -16.09 -31.16 -11.99
C GLY A 573 -16.88 -30.59 -10.80
N GLY A 574 -17.28 -29.31 -10.88
CA GLY A 574 -17.96 -28.60 -9.78
C GLY A 574 -17.06 -28.03 -8.70
N TRP A 575 -15.74 -28.14 -8.86
CA TRP A 575 -14.75 -27.51 -7.98
C TRP A 575 -14.05 -26.36 -8.73
N GLU A 576 -14.20 -25.16 -8.22
CA GLU A 576 -13.47 -23.96 -8.64
C GLU A 576 -12.15 -23.87 -7.89
N LYS A 577 -11.06 -23.61 -8.60
CA LYS A 577 -9.69 -23.57 -8.04
C LYS A 577 -9.22 -22.14 -7.95
N LEU A 578 -8.79 -21.74 -6.77
CA LEU A 578 -8.36 -20.38 -6.44
C LEU A 578 -6.92 -20.40 -5.94
N GLY A 579 -6.18 -19.35 -6.31
CA GLY A 579 -4.76 -19.21 -5.98
C GLY A 579 -3.84 -20.03 -6.90
N GLU A 580 -2.53 -19.88 -6.72
CA GLU A 580 -1.49 -20.51 -7.56
C GLU A 580 -1.21 -21.97 -7.15
N GLY A 581 -2.26 -22.77 -7.06
CA GLY A 581 -2.17 -24.16 -6.65
C GLY A 581 -1.99 -25.14 -7.80
N GLN A 582 -1.34 -26.28 -7.54
CA GLN A 582 -1.24 -27.38 -8.49
C GLN A 582 -2.21 -28.49 -8.10
N TRP A 583 -3.37 -28.49 -8.74
CA TRP A 583 -4.45 -29.42 -8.47
C TRP A 583 -4.53 -30.54 -9.49
N LYS A 584 -4.69 -31.76 -9.05
CA LYS A 584 -4.96 -32.94 -9.90
C LYS A 584 -5.90 -33.92 -9.20
N VAL A 585 -6.60 -34.72 -9.98
CA VAL A 585 -7.34 -35.87 -9.45
C VAL A 585 -6.49 -37.14 -9.63
N SER A 586 -6.31 -37.89 -8.58
CA SER A 586 -5.53 -39.12 -8.58
C SER A 586 -6.11 -40.10 -7.57
N ALA A 587 -6.34 -41.36 -8.00
CA ALA A 587 -6.81 -42.44 -7.15
C ALA A 587 -8.07 -42.10 -6.30
N GLY A 588 -9.05 -41.39 -6.90
CA GLY A 588 -10.30 -41.00 -6.20
C GLY A 588 -10.10 -39.89 -5.17
N SER A 589 -9.02 -39.11 -5.26
CA SER A 589 -8.75 -37.96 -4.38
C SER A 589 -8.43 -36.72 -5.19
N LEU A 590 -8.83 -35.56 -4.72
CA LEU A 590 -8.37 -34.26 -5.18
C LEU A 590 -7.07 -33.92 -4.46
N GLN A 591 -5.96 -33.82 -5.19
CA GLN A 591 -4.63 -33.54 -4.64
C GLN A 591 -4.19 -32.13 -4.98
N GLN A 592 -3.69 -31.42 -3.98
CA GLN A 592 -2.93 -30.18 -4.09
C GLN A 592 -1.46 -30.47 -3.80
N THR A 593 -0.55 -30.11 -4.73
CA THR A 593 0.87 -30.53 -4.71
C THR A 593 1.87 -29.38 -4.74
N SER A 594 1.44 -28.11 -4.70
CA SER A 594 2.34 -26.95 -4.52
C SER A 594 2.52 -26.59 -3.04
N ASP A 595 3.56 -25.83 -2.73
CA ASP A 595 3.84 -25.29 -1.39
C ASP A 595 3.46 -23.80 -1.29
N ASN A 596 2.52 -23.34 -2.11
CA ASN A 596 2.06 -21.96 -2.13
C ASN A 596 1.11 -21.67 -0.97
N ASP A 597 0.98 -20.39 -0.62
CA ASP A 597 0.10 -19.90 0.44
C ASP A 597 -1.36 -19.84 -0.04
N ALA A 598 -2.30 -20.07 0.88
CA ALA A 598 -3.74 -19.86 0.68
C ALA A 598 -4.35 -20.53 -0.57
N VAL A 599 -3.83 -21.69 -0.98
CA VAL A 599 -4.34 -22.45 -2.13
C VAL A 599 -5.67 -23.10 -1.78
N ARG A 600 -6.73 -22.87 -2.58
CA ARG A 600 -8.09 -23.29 -2.26
C ARG A 600 -8.80 -23.91 -3.47
N ALA A 601 -9.76 -24.78 -3.19
CA ALA A 601 -10.76 -25.25 -4.15
C ALA A 601 -12.14 -25.17 -3.49
N ILE A 602 -13.11 -24.57 -4.15
CA ILE A 602 -14.46 -24.28 -3.65
C ILE A 602 -15.48 -25.08 -4.44
N ALA A 603 -16.53 -25.58 -3.77
CA ALA A 603 -17.63 -26.28 -4.41
C ALA A 603 -18.94 -26.07 -3.63
N GLY A 604 -20.06 -26.28 -4.31
CA GLY A 604 -21.40 -26.20 -3.72
C GLY A 604 -22.13 -24.90 -4.04
N ASP A 605 -23.15 -24.60 -3.26
CA ASP A 605 -24.07 -23.46 -3.50
C ASP A 605 -23.81 -22.38 -2.44
N PRO A 606 -23.52 -21.14 -2.85
CA PRO A 606 -23.27 -20.03 -1.92
C PRO A 606 -24.51 -19.60 -1.11
N SER A 607 -25.67 -20.19 -1.33
CA SER A 607 -26.89 -19.93 -0.56
C SER A 607 -27.09 -20.85 0.66
N TRP A 608 -26.24 -21.87 0.86
CA TRP A 608 -26.38 -22.81 1.99
C TRP A 608 -26.16 -22.11 3.34
N THR A 609 -27.07 -22.30 4.27
CA THR A 609 -27.01 -21.71 5.63
C THR A 609 -26.61 -22.77 6.67
N ASP A 610 -27.38 -23.87 6.74
CA ASP A 610 -27.21 -24.93 7.74
C ASP A 610 -26.90 -26.24 7.03
N TYR A 611 -25.82 -26.88 7.40
CA TYR A 611 -25.42 -28.15 6.79
C TYR A 611 -24.40 -28.91 7.62
N THR A 612 -24.25 -30.20 7.30
CA THR A 612 -23.14 -31.02 7.75
C THR A 612 -22.22 -31.33 6.57
N LEU A 613 -20.95 -30.95 6.69
CA LEU A 613 -19.88 -31.33 5.77
C LEU A 613 -19.10 -32.51 6.36
N THR A 614 -18.91 -33.58 5.59
CA THR A 614 -17.99 -34.69 5.93
C THR A 614 -17.01 -34.93 4.79
N LEU A 615 -15.77 -35.24 5.12
CA LEU A 615 -14.72 -35.59 4.16
C LEU A 615 -13.58 -36.31 4.83
N LYS A 616 -12.68 -36.83 4.01
CA LYS A 616 -11.38 -37.34 4.47
C LYS A 616 -10.27 -36.47 3.89
N ALA A 617 -9.26 -36.15 4.72
CA ALA A 617 -8.08 -35.40 4.31
C ALA A 617 -6.79 -36.08 4.76
N ARG A 618 -5.71 -35.93 3.98
CA ARG A 618 -4.39 -36.45 4.29
C ARG A 618 -3.31 -35.44 3.90
N LYS A 619 -2.41 -35.12 4.80
CA LYS A 619 -1.21 -34.36 4.51
C LYS A 619 -0.22 -35.23 3.72
N LEU A 620 0.31 -34.70 2.62
CA LEU A 620 1.32 -35.38 1.78
C LEU A 620 2.73 -34.85 2.07
N GLY A 621 2.87 -33.61 2.49
CA GLY A 621 4.14 -32.93 2.82
C GLY A 621 3.92 -31.47 3.14
N GLY A 622 5.00 -30.72 3.44
CA GLY A 622 4.94 -29.29 3.72
C GLY A 622 4.89 -28.94 5.20
N ASN A 623 4.80 -27.63 5.49
CA ASN A 623 5.04 -27.11 6.84
C ASN A 623 3.82 -27.15 7.76
N GLU A 624 2.60 -27.12 7.20
CA GLU A 624 1.35 -27.04 7.97
C GLU A 624 0.46 -28.26 7.71
N GLY A 625 -0.80 -28.20 8.12
CA GLY A 625 -1.80 -29.20 7.80
C GLY A 625 -2.66 -28.82 6.59
N PHE A 626 -3.97 -28.68 6.78
CA PHE A 626 -4.90 -28.34 5.68
C PHE A 626 -6.05 -27.47 6.18
N LEU A 627 -6.74 -26.83 5.24
CA LEU A 627 -7.86 -25.91 5.47
C LEU A 627 -9.17 -26.56 5.01
N ILE A 628 -10.20 -26.51 5.85
CA ILE A 628 -11.56 -26.91 5.50
C ILE A 628 -12.45 -25.68 5.54
N LEU A 629 -12.85 -25.22 4.36
CA LEU A 629 -13.60 -23.99 4.18
C LEU A 629 -15.10 -24.24 4.32
N PHE A 630 -15.80 -23.27 4.91
CA PHE A 630 -17.24 -23.29 5.06
C PHE A 630 -17.83 -21.88 5.01
N HIS A 631 -19.10 -21.73 4.63
CA HIS A 631 -19.77 -20.45 4.42
C HIS A 631 -18.98 -19.48 3.49
N ILE A 632 -18.51 -20.03 2.38
CA ILE A 632 -17.82 -19.24 1.37
C ILE A 632 -18.85 -18.64 0.41
N ALA A 633 -19.07 -17.33 0.50
CA ALA A 633 -20.01 -16.61 -0.36
C ALA A 633 -19.34 -16.08 -1.64
N ASN A 634 -18.03 -15.86 -1.61
CA ASN A 634 -17.21 -15.38 -2.74
C ASN A 634 -15.77 -15.88 -2.63
N GLU A 635 -15.00 -15.68 -3.70
CA GLU A 635 -13.62 -16.17 -3.83
C GLU A 635 -12.65 -15.61 -2.77
N GLU A 636 -12.96 -14.47 -2.17
CA GLU A 636 -12.08 -13.79 -1.21
C GLU A 636 -12.37 -14.17 0.26
N ASP A 637 -13.47 -14.90 0.51
CA ASP A 637 -13.84 -15.29 1.88
C ASP A 637 -12.82 -16.27 2.47
N LYS A 638 -12.43 -16.03 3.74
CA LYS A 638 -11.43 -16.79 4.49
C LYS A 638 -12.03 -17.42 5.75
N THR A 639 -13.23 -18.01 5.63
CA THR A 639 -13.84 -18.76 6.74
C THR A 639 -13.46 -20.23 6.64
N TRP A 640 -12.62 -20.70 7.55
CA TRP A 640 -12.14 -22.09 7.55
C TRP A 640 -11.80 -22.63 8.93
N TRP A 641 -11.82 -23.93 9.02
CA TRP A 641 -11.10 -24.67 10.05
C TRP A 641 -9.67 -24.89 9.55
N ASN A 642 -8.69 -24.29 10.19
CA ASN A 642 -7.27 -24.48 9.95
C ASN A 642 -6.79 -25.63 10.85
N LEU A 643 -6.41 -26.73 10.27
CA LEU A 643 -5.88 -27.89 10.97
C LEU A 643 -4.36 -27.93 10.81
N GLY A 644 -3.61 -27.97 11.93
CA GLY A 644 -2.15 -27.96 11.91
C GLY A 644 -1.54 -26.69 11.35
N GLY A 645 -2.13 -25.54 11.59
CA GLY A 645 -1.56 -24.26 11.24
C GLY A 645 -0.35 -23.86 12.10
N TRP A 646 0.25 -22.68 11.80
CA TRP A 646 1.42 -22.12 12.52
C TRP A 646 2.57 -23.11 12.66
N GLY A 647 3.01 -23.68 11.55
CA GLY A 647 4.09 -24.66 11.52
C GLY A 647 3.67 -26.01 12.11
N ASN A 648 2.43 -26.40 11.93
CA ASN A 648 1.83 -27.66 12.38
C ASN A 648 1.78 -27.83 13.91
N THR A 649 1.44 -26.75 14.62
CA THR A 649 1.39 -26.72 16.09
C THR A 649 0.00 -26.46 16.66
N GLN A 650 -0.91 -25.90 15.87
CA GLN A 650 -2.24 -25.47 16.33
C GLN A 650 -3.32 -25.76 15.29
N GLY A 651 -4.54 -26.01 15.76
CA GLY A 651 -5.76 -25.94 14.96
C GLY A 651 -6.63 -24.77 15.43
N ALA A 652 -7.36 -24.12 14.51
CA ALA A 652 -8.20 -22.99 14.85
C ALA A 652 -9.39 -22.83 13.89
N ILE A 653 -10.46 -22.21 14.38
CA ILE A 653 -11.48 -21.60 13.53
C ILE A 653 -11.06 -20.18 13.22
N GLN A 654 -11.09 -19.83 11.94
CA GLN A 654 -10.71 -18.51 11.46
C GLN A 654 -11.80 -17.95 10.53
N ASN A 655 -12.10 -16.68 10.69
CA ASN A 655 -12.97 -15.88 9.82
C ASN A 655 -12.35 -14.49 9.66
N GLY A 656 -11.21 -14.43 8.93
CA GLY A 656 -10.32 -13.27 8.95
C GLY A 656 -9.54 -13.11 10.25
N GLU A 657 -10.09 -13.52 11.37
CA GLU A 657 -9.46 -13.54 12.71
C GLU A 657 -9.43 -14.96 13.26
N THR A 658 -8.50 -15.23 14.17
CA THR A 658 -8.44 -16.51 14.90
C THR A 658 -9.42 -16.48 16.07
N ILE A 659 -10.41 -17.38 16.05
CA ILE A 659 -11.54 -17.37 17.02
C ILE A 659 -11.29 -18.38 18.16
N ASP A 660 -10.89 -19.60 17.85
CA ASP A 660 -10.65 -20.66 18.83
C ASP A 660 -9.40 -21.45 18.40
N ALA A 661 -8.26 -21.13 18.99
CA ALA A 661 -7.00 -21.83 18.72
C ALA A 661 -6.71 -22.86 19.81
N LYS A 662 -6.32 -24.06 19.40
CA LYS A 662 -5.97 -25.18 20.28
C LYS A 662 -4.72 -25.89 19.79
N PRO A 663 -3.89 -26.47 20.66
CA PRO A 663 -2.80 -27.32 20.24
C PRO A 663 -3.30 -28.46 19.36
N GLU A 664 -2.76 -28.60 18.16
CA GLU A 664 -3.11 -29.64 17.20
C GLU A 664 -1.92 -29.91 16.28
N TYR A 665 -1.75 -31.20 15.93
CA TYR A 665 -0.70 -31.65 15.04
C TYR A 665 -1.28 -32.61 14.00
N ILE A 666 -0.98 -32.38 12.72
CA ILE A 666 -1.41 -33.26 11.61
C ILE A 666 -0.22 -34.06 11.10
N GLU A 667 -0.29 -35.38 11.28
CA GLU A 667 0.76 -36.30 10.86
C GLU A 667 0.75 -36.52 9.34
N THR A 668 1.92 -36.46 8.71
CA THR A 668 2.08 -36.72 7.28
C THR A 668 1.78 -38.19 6.95
N GLY A 669 0.98 -38.39 5.88
CA GLY A 669 0.62 -39.74 5.39
C GLY A 669 -0.58 -40.37 6.08
N VAL A 670 -1.13 -39.78 7.14
CA VAL A 670 -2.29 -40.27 7.87
C VAL A 670 -3.58 -39.67 7.29
N TRP A 671 -4.61 -40.54 7.09
CA TRP A 671 -5.95 -40.10 6.75
C TRP A 671 -6.74 -39.75 8.00
N TYR A 672 -7.38 -38.58 7.97
CA TYR A 672 -8.25 -38.07 9.01
C TYR A 672 -9.71 -38.03 8.52
N ASP A 673 -10.63 -38.45 9.39
CA ASP A 673 -12.08 -38.27 9.19
C ASP A 673 -12.52 -36.89 9.75
N LEU A 674 -13.03 -36.04 8.90
CA LEU A 674 -13.43 -34.67 9.24
C LEU A 674 -14.95 -34.51 9.12
N LYS A 675 -15.53 -33.85 10.12
CA LYS A 675 -16.94 -33.50 10.12
C LYS A 675 -17.13 -32.08 10.68
N LEU A 676 -17.78 -31.24 9.90
CA LEU A 676 -18.24 -29.93 10.35
C LEU A 676 -19.78 -29.92 10.38
N VAL A 677 -20.34 -29.47 11.49
CA VAL A 677 -21.78 -29.19 11.60
C VAL A 677 -21.93 -27.68 11.71
N VAL A 678 -22.46 -27.07 10.66
CA VAL A 678 -22.65 -25.62 10.57
C VAL A 678 -24.12 -25.33 10.80
N SER A 679 -24.43 -24.43 11.72
CA SER A 679 -25.81 -24.00 12.05
C SER A 679 -25.81 -22.49 12.29
N GLY A 680 -26.26 -21.74 11.31
CA GLY A 680 -26.12 -20.27 11.29
C GLY A 680 -24.66 -19.87 11.50
N LYS A 681 -24.38 -19.12 12.55
CA LYS A 681 -23.02 -18.64 12.90
C LYS A 681 -22.29 -19.55 13.92
N HIS A 682 -22.77 -20.75 14.13
CA HIS A 682 -22.18 -21.74 15.03
C HIS A 682 -21.57 -22.89 14.25
N VAL A 683 -20.37 -23.33 14.63
CA VAL A 683 -19.70 -24.49 14.00
C VAL A 683 -19.20 -25.47 15.04
N LYS A 684 -19.47 -26.76 14.81
CA LYS A 684 -18.84 -27.88 15.52
C LYS A 684 -17.94 -28.64 14.57
N CYS A 685 -16.69 -28.78 14.96
CA CYS A 685 -15.68 -29.50 14.18
C CYS A 685 -15.24 -30.76 14.89
N TYR A 686 -15.27 -31.88 14.17
CA TYR A 686 -14.89 -33.19 14.68
C TYR A 686 -13.73 -33.73 13.85
N LEU A 687 -12.66 -34.13 14.54
CA LEU A 687 -11.50 -34.82 13.98
C LEU A 687 -11.52 -36.28 14.50
N ASP A 688 -11.62 -37.26 13.58
CA ASP A 688 -11.74 -38.68 13.89
C ASP A 688 -12.84 -38.98 14.94
N GLY A 689 -13.97 -38.29 14.81
CA GLY A 689 -15.12 -38.42 15.69
C GLY A 689 -15.02 -37.66 17.03
N ARG A 690 -13.85 -37.12 17.37
CA ARG A 690 -13.63 -36.29 18.57
C ARG A 690 -14.02 -34.84 18.30
N LEU A 691 -14.86 -34.25 19.11
CA LEU A 691 -15.19 -32.81 19.04
C LEU A 691 -13.94 -31.97 19.42
N VAL A 692 -13.47 -31.16 18.49
CA VAL A 692 -12.31 -30.28 18.67
C VAL A 692 -12.76 -28.83 18.92
N HIS A 693 -13.61 -28.29 18.05
CA HIS A 693 -14.15 -26.93 18.17
C HIS A 693 -15.67 -26.97 18.30
N ASP A 694 -16.20 -26.14 19.17
CA ASP A 694 -17.67 -25.93 19.42
C ASP A 694 -17.86 -24.45 19.73
N VAL A 695 -18.01 -23.62 18.69
CA VAL A 695 -17.87 -22.16 18.81
C VAL A 695 -18.82 -21.40 17.90
N ASP A 696 -19.21 -20.22 18.37
CA ASP A 696 -19.77 -19.18 17.53
C ASP A 696 -18.62 -18.45 16.83
N TYR A 697 -18.59 -18.56 15.49
CA TYR A 697 -17.57 -17.86 14.69
C TYR A 697 -18.04 -16.48 14.20
N GLU A 698 -19.07 -15.94 14.86
CA GLU A 698 -19.60 -14.58 14.71
C GLU A 698 -18.60 -13.53 15.24
N SER A 699 -17.32 -13.67 14.98
CA SER A 699 -16.34 -12.65 15.36
C SER A 699 -16.54 -11.34 14.62
N ALA A 700 -17.20 -11.36 13.52
CA ALA A 700 -17.58 -10.17 12.86
C ALA A 700 -18.86 -9.64 13.42
N ALA A 701 -18.76 -9.25 14.66
CA ALA A 701 -19.68 -8.39 15.31
C ALA A 701 -20.21 -7.31 14.35
N GLN A 702 -21.48 -6.99 14.49
CA GLN A 702 -22.12 -5.87 13.85
C GLN A 702 -21.21 -4.63 13.91
N VAL A 703 -20.79 -4.13 12.76
CA VAL A 703 -20.10 -2.84 12.69
C VAL A 703 -21.13 -1.70 12.76
N SER A 704 -20.75 -0.57 13.33
CA SER A 704 -21.61 0.60 13.35
C SER A 704 -21.88 1.09 11.93
N SER A 705 -23.11 1.56 11.64
CA SER A 705 -23.38 2.22 10.36
C SER A 705 -22.65 3.54 10.23
N LEU A 706 -22.43 4.26 11.34
CA LEU A 706 -21.72 5.54 11.35
C LEU A 706 -20.49 5.48 12.24
N TYR A 707 -19.38 5.97 11.70
CA TYR A 707 -18.15 6.31 12.43
C TYR A 707 -17.95 7.81 12.34
N VAL A 708 -17.63 8.45 13.47
CA VAL A 708 -17.62 9.91 13.55
C VAL A 708 -16.43 10.36 14.40
N CYS A 709 -15.78 11.42 13.99
CA CYS A 709 -14.94 12.25 14.87
C CYS A 709 -15.27 13.72 14.63
N ALA A 710 -15.05 14.53 15.66
CA ALA A 710 -15.29 15.97 15.57
C ALA A 710 -14.12 16.74 16.16
N ALA A 711 -13.86 17.91 15.58
CA ALA A 711 -12.76 18.76 15.98
C ALA A 711 -13.12 20.24 15.84
N GLN A 712 -12.36 21.09 16.55
CA GLN A 712 -12.41 22.54 16.41
C GLN A 712 -11.13 23.02 15.77
N ASP A 713 -11.28 23.83 14.71
CA ASP A 713 -10.21 24.59 14.09
C ASP A 713 -10.18 25.99 14.74
N GLN A 714 -9.23 26.23 15.64
CA GLN A 714 -9.12 27.51 16.33
C GLN A 714 -8.68 28.64 15.41
N SER A 715 -7.87 28.35 14.41
CA SER A 715 -7.35 29.35 13.47
C SER A 715 -8.44 29.89 12.55
N GLY A 716 -9.33 29.02 12.08
CA GLY A 716 -10.50 29.36 11.27
C GLY A 716 -11.77 29.61 12.06
N GLY A 717 -11.85 29.10 13.30
CA GLY A 717 -13.06 29.14 14.14
C GLY A 717 -14.09 28.09 13.74
N ASP A 718 -13.82 27.24 12.75
CA ASP A 718 -14.77 26.26 12.24
C ASP A 718 -14.91 25.04 13.16
N LEU A 719 -16.14 24.50 13.24
CA LEU A 719 -16.37 23.16 13.76
C LEU A 719 -16.34 22.15 12.62
N ILE A 720 -15.54 21.11 12.77
CA ILE A 720 -15.34 20.07 11.77
C ILE A 720 -15.95 18.78 12.28
N VAL A 721 -16.84 18.17 11.50
CA VAL A 721 -17.43 16.86 11.81
C VAL A 721 -17.20 15.93 10.62
N LYS A 722 -16.51 14.84 10.86
CA LYS A 722 -16.21 13.80 9.87
C LYS A 722 -17.15 12.63 10.13
N VAL A 723 -17.93 12.25 9.11
CA VAL A 723 -18.95 11.19 9.21
C VAL A 723 -18.72 10.17 8.12
N ILE A 724 -18.52 8.93 8.51
CA ILE A 724 -18.37 7.79 7.62
C ILE A 724 -19.63 6.93 7.73
N ASN A 725 -20.38 6.77 6.63
CA ASN A 725 -21.48 5.83 6.53
C ASN A 725 -20.98 4.53 5.86
N THR A 726 -20.86 3.48 6.64
CA THR A 726 -20.38 2.16 6.18
C THR A 726 -21.50 1.26 5.65
N SER A 727 -22.78 1.67 5.84
CA SER A 727 -23.94 0.92 5.32
C SER A 727 -24.11 1.14 3.81
N ALA A 728 -24.76 0.21 3.15
CA ALA A 728 -25.10 0.35 1.73
C ALA A 728 -26.23 1.37 1.47
N GLN A 729 -26.93 1.79 2.51
CA GLN A 729 -28.09 2.67 2.39
C GLN A 729 -27.77 4.10 2.84
N SER A 730 -28.42 5.07 2.20
CA SER A 730 -28.41 6.44 2.68
C SER A 730 -29.07 6.53 4.05
N LEU A 731 -28.41 7.20 4.99
CA LEU A 731 -28.83 7.24 6.40
C LEU A 731 -29.21 8.66 6.83
N PRO A 732 -30.52 8.95 7.00
CA PRO A 732 -30.96 10.21 7.58
C PRO A 732 -30.45 10.33 9.02
N THR A 733 -29.73 11.41 9.30
CA THR A 733 -29.04 11.61 10.58
C THR A 733 -29.32 13.01 11.10
N ARG A 734 -29.72 13.11 12.34
CA ARG A 734 -29.81 14.37 13.07
C ARG A 734 -28.45 14.68 13.70
N ILE A 735 -27.97 15.88 13.52
CA ILE A 735 -26.72 16.40 14.11
C ILE A 735 -27.11 17.52 15.05
N ASP A 736 -26.77 17.39 16.32
CA ASP A 736 -26.97 18.39 17.38
C ASP A 736 -25.61 18.94 17.81
N LEU A 737 -25.37 20.24 17.63
CA LEU A 737 -24.16 20.96 18.07
C LEU A 737 -24.46 21.64 19.40
N LEU A 738 -24.30 20.90 20.51
CA LEU A 738 -24.59 21.41 21.85
C LEU A 738 -23.66 22.54 22.22
N ASP A 739 -24.23 23.61 22.83
CA ASP A 739 -23.52 24.78 23.34
C ASP A 739 -22.72 25.56 22.25
N ALA A 740 -22.99 25.28 20.97
CA ALA A 740 -22.33 25.99 19.88
C ALA A 740 -22.68 27.49 19.88
N LYS A 741 -21.63 28.33 19.92
CA LYS A 741 -21.75 29.78 19.90
C LYS A 741 -21.34 30.32 18.54
N ASN A 742 -21.93 31.47 18.18
CA ASN A 742 -21.49 32.23 17.00
C ASN A 742 -21.60 31.48 15.65
N LEU A 743 -22.44 30.45 15.55
CA LEU A 743 -22.69 29.80 14.26
C LEU A 743 -23.25 30.78 13.25
N THR A 744 -22.72 30.78 12.02
CA THR A 744 -23.19 31.67 10.93
C THR A 744 -24.48 31.17 10.26
N GLY A 745 -24.82 29.88 10.47
CA GLY A 745 -25.90 29.18 9.76
C GLY A 745 -25.48 28.70 8.36
N THR A 746 -24.18 28.82 8.02
CA THR A 746 -23.60 28.35 6.76
C THR A 746 -22.41 27.42 7.02
N GLY A 747 -22.12 26.58 6.05
CA GLY A 747 -20.99 25.65 6.09
C GLY A 747 -20.79 24.96 4.75
N THR A 748 -19.94 23.95 4.74
CA THR A 748 -19.69 23.10 3.57
C THR A 748 -19.78 21.64 3.94
N ALA A 749 -20.16 20.81 2.98
CA ALA A 749 -20.05 19.36 3.02
C ALA A 749 -19.20 18.87 1.86
N THR A 750 -18.09 18.21 2.15
CA THR A 750 -17.28 17.53 1.14
C THR A 750 -17.57 16.04 1.27
N VAL A 751 -18.07 15.43 0.19
CA VAL A 751 -18.56 14.04 0.16
C VAL A 751 -17.77 13.21 -0.84
N LEU A 752 -17.22 12.11 -0.37
CA LEU A 752 -16.65 11.03 -1.17
C LEU A 752 -17.63 9.85 -1.16
N THR A 753 -18.13 9.46 -2.31
CA THR A 753 -19.06 8.32 -2.49
C THR A 753 -19.14 7.93 -3.97
N SER A 754 -19.69 6.74 -4.24
CA SER A 754 -20.06 6.26 -5.56
C SER A 754 -21.30 5.37 -5.47
N GLU A 755 -21.90 5.04 -6.61
CA GLU A 755 -23.10 4.16 -6.67
C GLU A 755 -22.78 2.73 -6.24
N ASN A 756 -21.55 2.25 -6.55
CA ASN A 756 -21.09 0.91 -6.20
C ASN A 756 -19.87 0.99 -5.25
N PRO A 757 -19.89 0.28 -4.11
CA PRO A 757 -18.73 0.23 -3.20
C PRO A 757 -17.48 -0.41 -3.82
N GLY A 758 -17.62 -1.25 -4.86
CA GLY A 758 -16.52 -1.79 -5.65
C GLY A 758 -15.94 -0.84 -6.71
N ASP A 759 -16.40 0.41 -6.80
CA ASP A 759 -15.88 1.36 -7.79
C ASP A 759 -14.45 1.77 -7.49
N GLU A 760 -13.63 1.78 -8.55
CA GLU A 760 -12.21 2.13 -8.57
C GLU A 760 -11.94 3.28 -9.54
N ASN A 761 -10.87 4.02 -9.28
CA ASN A 761 -10.29 4.96 -10.23
C ASN A 761 -9.29 4.23 -11.15
N SER A 762 -9.04 4.78 -12.32
CA SER A 762 -8.09 4.24 -13.31
C SER A 762 -7.53 5.37 -14.17
N LEU A 763 -6.49 5.11 -14.99
CA LEU A 763 -5.99 6.11 -15.95
C LEU A 763 -7.08 6.61 -16.91
N GLN A 764 -8.04 5.74 -17.30
CA GLN A 764 -9.14 6.09 -18.21
C GLN A 764 -10.25 6.89 -17.51
N ASN A 765 -10.37 6.77 -16.18
CA ASN A 765 -11.37 7.47 -15.37
C ASN A 765 -10.81 7.78 -13.97
N SER A 766 -9.87 8.70 -13.91
CA SER A 766 -9.11 9.04 -12.70
C SER A 766 -9.94 9.70 -11.60
N MET A 767 -11.14 10.17 -11.92
CA MET A 767 -12.04 10.91 -11.02
C MET A 767 -13.40 10.22 -10.83
N LYS A 768 -13.53 8.93 -11.17
CA LYS A 768 -14.78 8.16 -11.00
C LYS A 768 -15.27 8.23 -9.55
N VAL A 769 -14.37 8.03 -8.61
CA VAL A 769 -14.60 8.18 -7.18
C VAL A 769 -13.73 9.34 -6.68
N SER A 770 -14.37 10.49 -6.49
CA SER A 770 -13.67 11.71 -6.06
C SER A 770 -14.58 12.57 -5.20
N PRO A 771 -14.02 13.40 -4.29
CA PRO A 771 -14.81 14.23 -3.38
C PRO A 771 -15.54 15.35 -4.13
N LYS A 772 -16.78 15.63 -3.71
CA LYS A 772 -17.59 16.74 -4.18
C LYS A 772 -17.96 17.64 -3.01
N THR A 773 -17.77 18.94 -3.17
CA THR A 773 -18.09 19.93 -2.13
C THR A 773 -19.36 20.69 -2.47
N GLU A 774 -20.24 20.84 -1.51
CA GLU A 774 -21.48 21.61 -1.61
C GLU A 774 -21.67 22.53 -0.40
N ALA A 775 -22.44 23.60 -0.57
CA ALA A 775 -22.80 24.48 0.53
C ALA A 775 -23.88 23.84 1.41
N VAL A 776 -23.75 24.04 2.72
CA VAL A 776 -24.75 23.61 3.71
C VAL A 776 -25.31 24.83 4.42
N ASN A 777 -26.64 24.95 4.43
CA ASN A 777 -27.35 25.96 5.23
C ASN A 777 -28.11 25.25 6.35
N PHE A 778 -28.08 25.82 7.55
CA PHE A 778 -28.77 25.28 8.72
C PHE A 778 -29.28 26.40 9.63
N SER A 779 -30.22 26.07 10.48
CA SER A 779 -30.86 27.03 11.40
C SER A 779 -30.68 26.54 12.85
N GLY A 780 -30.14 27.40 13.70
CA GLY A 780 -29.84 27.06 15.10
C GLY A 780 -28.65 26.10 15.23
N ALA A 781 -28.68 25.28 16.26
CA ALA A 781 -27.59 24.33 16.59
C ALA A 781 -27.90 22.88 16.19
N SER A 782 -28.91 22.66 15.34
CA SER A 782 -29.28 21.33 14.86
C SER A 782 -29.52 21.34 13.35
N LEU A 783 -29.15 20.24 12.70
CA LEU A 783 -29.54 19.98 11.32
C LEU A 783 -29.80 18.50 11.09
N THR A 784 -30.61 18.20 10.06
CA THR A 784 -30.81 16.83 9.58
C THR A 784 -30.23 16.73 8.19
N ARG A 785 -29.38 15.70 7.99
CA ARG A 785 -28.75 15.42 6.71
C ARG A 785 -28.79 13.92 6.45
N SER A 786 -29.03 13.51 5.21
CA SER A 786 -28.83 12.14 4.77
C SER A 786 -27.38 11.96 4.29
N PHE A 787 -26.68 11.00 4.88
CA PHE A 787 -25.36 10.58 4.43
C PHE A 787 -25.51 9.43 3.43
N PRO A 788 -25.02 9.54 2.20
CA PRO A 788 -25.10 8.46 1.21
C PRO A 788 -24.54 7.14 1.75
N GLY A 789 -24.98 6.01 1.22
CA GLY A 789 -24.37 4.72 1.53
C GLY A 789 -22.92 4.66 1.08
N ASN A 790 -22.08 3.93 1.78
CA ASN A 790 -20.63 3.84 1.50
C ASN A 790 -20.02 5.23 1.21
N SER A 791 -20.05 6.11 2.20
CA SER A 791 -19.60 7.49 2.02
C SER A 791 -18.74 7.99 3.16
N PHE A 792 -17.84 8.91 2.82
CA PHE A 792 -17.14 9.76 3.79
C PHE A 792 -17.52 11.21 3.55
N THR A 793 -18.01 11.88 4.58
CA THR A 793 -18.42 13.29 4.54
C THR A 793 -17.67 14.10 5.57
N VAL A 794 -17.06 15.21 5.14
CA VAL A 794 -16.52 16.24 6.03
C VAL A 794 -17.48 17.42 6.04
N LEU A 795 -18.02 17.75 7.20
CA LEU A 795 -18.83 18.93 7.45
C LEU A 795 -17.96 20.01 8.13
N ARG A 796 -17.94 21.22 7.57
CA ARG A 796 -17.35 22.41 8.23
C ARG A 796 -18.46 23.41 8.51
N PHE A 797 -18.68 23.69 9.78
CA PHE A 797 -19.67 24.68 10.24
C PHE A 797 -18.91 25.95 10.58
N GLN A 798 -19.26 27.03 9.88
CA GLN A 798 -18.61 28.32 10.07
C GLN A 798 -19.09 29.00 11.33
N THR A 799 -18.14 29.58 12.08
CA THR A 799 -18.44 30.39 13.24
C THR A 799 -18.04 31.86 13.00
N ARG A 800 -18.71 32.80 13.65
CA ARG A 800 -18.28 34.19 13.68
C ARG A 800 -17.12 34.31 14.67
N ARG A 801 -16.06 34.98 14.27
CA ARG A 801 -14.93 35.35 15.14
C ARG A 801 -15.32 36.38 16.19
#